data_6070ebef89710609b3443864b3aa0762
#
_entry.id   6070ebef89710609b3443864b3aa0762
#
_cell.length_a   1.000
_cell.length_b   1.000
_cell.length_c   1.000
_cell.angle_alpha   90.00
_cell.angle_beta   90.00
_cell.angle_gamma   90.00
#
_symmetry.space_group_name_H-M   'P 1'
#
loop_
_entity.id
_entity.type
_entity.pdbx_description
1 polymer ?
#
loop_
_entity_poly.entity_id
_entity_poly.type
_entity_poly.pdbx_seq_one_letter_code
_entity_poly.pdbx_strand_id
1 'polypeptide(L)'
;MLHVSWWKTTLIWFAVLASVLLAVPNLLGERALSFLPAWLAHRKIELGLDLRGGSHLLLKIERDDVEKDRLETIVGDIATRLRTMNIAYSGLAGTGRKIELRINDPAQVQPAVNALKPLTSGSDKPAVALSQGDNGAMTLNITDADINNHVSSAVARALRIIRSRIAQLGVGEPLIRRQGADRILVQVPDLADPQRLKNLLSQPAKLSFRLIDQSMSVQDAMNGRPPAGSDVLFSEDDPPVGYLVQRQPLLSNVDFADALAAVNGQSNDGKISVKLTQEATSRFAQSTASNLGKIVVVVFDDQVISAATLKTVIATGEIDIPGDFTAQGARDLAVMLKSGPLPATMTPVEERTIQPGLGGEMTRYSVLACIAAAIFVAVLMIGFYRILGIVATIALVINIIMVVAIMGLFGITLTLPGVAAIVLTIGIGLDAVVLIYERVREEEKNTHLLVDALRHGFNRAAATVADANLTVLIVAAILFYASSGAVRGFAATLIVGVFTTFFTSCFVTRSLITMWISRRKPRTLLVGVRSGIFDNANIRFMGIRRYTFTVSAALSVVTLLAFATVGMHLGVDFAGGSIIEVRAKQGVADLANIQSRLQDAIPGDVRVERLDDRLSALIRVHAQEGGENAEQSAVTLVREELNKDYDFSRVEVVGPAVSGEITTTASLAVLAALIAILVYIWLRFEWQFAVGAIIATLHDVILTLGLFVLTGMEFNMTGIAAILTIVGYSLNDTVVVYDRMRENLRRYPQMPLPILIDASINQTLSRTILTSATTLVALLALYIFGGEVIRAFTFVLLFGVAVGTFSSIYIAAPVLILFKLRPDKFQTGSQSNGPAAGDIQSGKPAV
;
A
#
# COMPACT_ATOMS: atom_id res chain seq x y z
N MET A 1 6.32 -13.06 -48.45
CA MET A 1 5.82 -11.77 -47.92
C MET A 1 5.43 -11.97 -46.48
N LEU A 2 5.92 -11.10 -45.56
CA LEU A 2 5.44 -11.03 -44.17
C LEU A 2 4.00 -10.49 -44.21
N HIS A 3 3.00 -11.34 -44.51
CA HIS A 3 1.62 -10.96 -44.39
C HIS A 3 1.24 -10.90 -42.91
N VAL A 4 1.62 -9.82 -42.22
CA VAL A 4 0.82 -9.39 -41.08
C VAL A 4 -0.49 -8.93 -41.71
N SER A 5 -1.59 -9.62 -41.42
CA SER A 5 -2.90 -9.19 -41.90
C SER A 5 -3.09 -7.71 -41.63
N TRP A 6 -3.49 -6.91 -42.63
CA TRP A 6 -3.67 -5.47 -42.49
C TRP A 6 -4.53 -5.11 -41.28
N TRP A 7 -5.51 -5.91 -40.97
CA TRP A 7 -6.34 -5.81 -39.77
C TRP A 7 -5.54 -5.81 -38.46
N LYS A 8 -4.57 -6.74 -38.32
CA LYS A 8 -3.73 -6.80 -37.12
C LYS A 8 -2.83 -5.58 -37.00
N THR A 9 -2.28 -5.11 -38.11
CA THR A 9 -1.46 -3.90 -38.13
C THR A 9 -2.27 -2.67 -37.77
N THR A 10 -3.48 -2.52 -38.32
CA THR A 10 -4.38 -1.42 -38.00
C THR A 10 -4.77 -1.42 -36.51
N LEU A 11 -5.08 -2.59 -35.96
CA LEU A 11 -5.40 -2.74 -34.52
C LEU A 11 -4.23 -2.32 -33.62
N ILE A 12 -3.00 -2.75 -33.96
CA ILE A 12 -1.80 -2.39 -33.19
C ILE A 12 -1.62 -0.87 -33.18
N TRP A 13 -1.66 -0.23 -34.35
CA TRP A 13 -1.46 1.22 -34.45
C TRP A 13 -2.63 2.01 -33.87
N PHE A 14 -3.85 1.48 -33.93
CA PHE A 14 -5.00 2.05 -33.24
C PHE A 14 -4.80 2.03 -31.71
N ALA A 15 -4.34 0.91 -31.15
CA ALA A 15 -4.03 0.81 -29.72
C ALA A 15 -2.91 1.79 -29.30
N VAL A 16 -1.87 1.93 -30.13
CA VAL A 16 -0.79 2.91 -29.89
C VAL A 16 -1.32 4.34 -29.95
N LEU A 17 -2.12 4.69 -30.98
CA LEU A 17 -2.73 6.01 -31.10
C LEU A 17 -3.67 6.33 -29.93
N ALA A 18 -4.51 5.39 -29.56
CA ALA A 18 -5.39 5.51 -28.40
C ALA A 18 -4.58 5.77 -27.11
N SER A 19 -3.48 5.03 -26.92
CA SER A 19 -2.60 5.23 -25.77
C SER A 19 -1.93 6.61 -25.78
N VAL A 20 -1.48 7.09 -26.95
CA VAL A 20 -0.93 8.46 -27.08
C VAL A 20 -2.00 9.48 -26.69
N LEU A 21 -3.24 9.36 -27.21
CA LEU A 21 -4.33 10.27 -26.87
C LEU A 21 -4.66 10.26 -25.37
N LEU A 22 -4.70 9.09 -24.75
CA LEU A 22 -4.96 8.95 -23.31
C LEU A 22 -3.79 9.48 -22.44
N ALA A 23 -2.58 9.48 -22.96
CA ALA A 23 -1.42 10.03 -22.24
C ALA A 23 -1.31 11.56 -22.33
N VAL A 24 -1.92 12.20 -23.35
CA VAL A 24 -1.87 13.66 -23.60
C VAL A 24 -2.21 14.51 -22.37
N PRO A 25 -3.25 14.20 -21.55
CA PRO A 25 -3.58 15.00 -20.37
C PRO A 25 -2.45 15.10 -19.35
N ASN A 26 -1.55 14.12 -19.32
CA ASN A 26 -0.41 14.10 -18.39
C ASN A 26 0.74 15.00 -18.84
N LEU A 27 0.78 15.38 -20.12
CA LEU A 27 1.80 16.25 -20.71
C LEU A 27 1.35 17.71 -20.77
N LEU A 28 0.07 17.98 -20.65
CA LEU A 28 -0.51 19.31 -20.80
C LEU A 28 -0.68 20.00 -19.44
N GLY A 29 -0.32 21.27 -19.38
CA GLY A 29 -0.61 22.13 -18.22
C GLY A 29 -2.10 22.41 -18.06
N GLU A 30 -2.53 22.86 -16.89
CA GLU A 30 -3.95 23.07 -16.54
C GLU A 30 -4.72 23.96 -17.52
N ARG A 31 -4.06 25.00 -18.07
CA ARG A 31 -4.68 25.89 -19.08
C ARG A 31 -5.01 25.19 -20.38
N ALA A 32 -4.22 24.22 -20.78
CA ALA A 32 -4.42 23.47 -22.02
C ALA A 32 -5.45 22.34 -21.87
N LEU A 33 -5.68 21.87 -20.64
CA LEU A 33 -6.71 20.86 -20.35
C LEU A 33 -8.15 21.35 -20.60
N SER A 34 -8.40 22.65 -20.45
CA SER A 34 -9.72 23.24 -20.72
C SER A 34 -10.17 23.09 -22.19
N PHE A 35 -9.25 22.84 -23.11
CA PHE A 35 -9.57 22.57 -24.52
C PHE A 35 -9.88 21.10 -24.81
N LEU A 36 -9.63 20.19 -23.86
CA LEU A 36 -9.90 18.76 -24.03
C LEU A 36 -11.33 18.43 -23.59
N PRO A 37 -11.97 17.41 -24.22
CA PRO A 37 -13.25 16.89 -23.74
C PRO A 37 -13.14 16.46 -22.27
N ALA A 38 -14.16 16.72 -21.47
CA ALA A 38 -14.16 16.46 -20.02
C ALA A 38 -13.80 14.99 -19.67
N TRP A 39 -14.30 14.03 -20.46
CA TRP A 39 -13.98 12.60 -20.25
C TRP A 39 -12.49 12.26 -20.41
N LEU A 40 -11.75 13.07 -21.17
CA LEU A 40 -10.32 12.89 -21.38
C LEU A 40 -9.50 13.72 -20.37
N ALA A 41 -9.93 14.92 -20.05
CA ALA A 41 -9.27 15.81 -19.11
C ALA A 41 -9.14 15.21 -17.70
N HIS A 42 -10.11 14.40 -17.27
CA HIS A 42 -10.10 13.70 -15.98
C HIS A 42 -9.25 12.43 -15.93
N ARG A 43 -8.58 12.04 -17.04
CA ARG A 43 -7.75 10.82 -17.12
C ARG A 43 -6.28 11.08 -16.85
N LYS A 44 -5.99 11.96 -15.91
CA LYS A 44 -4.61 12.14 -15.41
C LYS A 44 -4.21 10.98 -14.49
N ILE A 45 -2.90 10.70 -14.46
CA ILE A 45 -2.32 9.81 -13.45
C ILE A 45 -2.47 10.50 -12.08
N GLU A 46 -3.01 9.79 -11.14
CA GLU A 46 -3.01 10.20 -9.75
C GLU A 46 -1.61 9.98 -9.15
N LEU A 47 -0.99 11.06 -8.66
CA LEU A 47 0.28 10.94 -7.95
C LEU A 47 0.00 10.51 -6.51
N GLY A 48 0.77 9.54 -6.02
CA GLY A 48 0.74 9.12 -4.63
C GLY A 48 1.26 10.20 -3.69
N LEU A 49 0.98 10.03 -2.40
CA LEU A 49 1.41 10.98 -1.36
C LEU A 49 2.93 11.19 -1.33
N ASP A 50 3.69 10.15 -1.65
CA ASP A 50 5.16 10.21 -1.73
C ASP A 50 5.66 11.21 -2.78
N LEU A 51 4.86 11.44 -3.84
CA LEU A 51 5.21 12.31 -4.97
C LEU A 51 4.51 13.69 -4.93
N ARG A 52 3.39 13.79 -4.22
CA ARG A 52 2.60 15.03 -4.15
C ARG A 52 2.68 15.70 -2.79
N GLY A 53 3.00 14.92 -1.75
CA GLY A 53 2.85 15.33 -0.37
C GLY A 53 1.40 15.21 0.10
N GLY A 54 1.18 15.35 1.40
CA GLY A 54 -0.13 15.24 2.02
C GLY A 54 -0.14 14.30 3.21
N SER A 55 -1.33 13.87 3.63
CA SER A 55 -1.52 13.00 4.79
C SER A 55 -2.26 11.72 4.43
N HIS A 56 -1.79 10.60 4.96
CA HIS A 56 -2.41 9.28 4.95
C HIS A 56 -2.69 8.90 6.40
N LEU A 57 -3.94 8.69 6.72
CA LEU A 57 -4.40 8.27 8.03
C LEU A 57 -5.20 6.98 7.90
N LEU A 58 -4.85 5.98 8.67
CA LEU A 58 -5.68 4.79 8.87
C LEU A 58 -6.33 4.93 10.24
N LEU A 59 -7.62 5.20 10.25
CA LEU A 59 -8.42 5.42 11.45
C LEU A 59 -9.17 4.13 11.81
N LYS A 60 -9.05 3.70 13.05
CA LYS A 60 -9.76 2.55 13.60
C LYS A 60 -10.90 3.05 14.49
N ILE A 61 -12.06 2.46 14.37
CA ILE A 61 -13.17 2.72 15.29
C ILE A 61 -12.92 2.01 16.62
N GLU A 62 -13.03 2.74 17.73
CA GLU A 62 -12.97 2.15 19.06
C GLU A 62 -14.18 1.26 19.29
N ARG A 63 -13.89 -0.03 19.43
CA ARG A 63 -14.92 -1.07 19.55
C ARG A 63 -15.67 -0.94 20.87
N ASP A 64 -14.98 -0.56 21.93
CA ASP A 64 -15.54 -0.39 23.27
C ASP A 64 -16.62 0.70 23.31
N ASP A 65 -16.41 1.80 22.56
CA ASP A 65 -17.41 2.85 22.42
C ASP A 65 -18.68 2.34 21.72
N VAL A 66 -18.52 1.54 20.68
CA VAL A 66 -19.65 0.94 19.95
C VAL A 66 -20.39 -0.07 20.82
N GLU A 67 -19.67 -0.85 21.61
CA GLU A 67 -20.25 -1.81 22.56
C GLU A 67 -21.02 -1.07 23.65
N LYS A 68 -20.49 0.01 24.20
CA LYS A 68 -21.15 0.86 25.21
C LYS A 68 -22.40 1.51 24.65
N ASP A 69 -22.34 2.13 23.47
CA ASP A 69 -23.50 2.75 22.81
C ASP A 69 -24.61 1.70 22.54
N ARG A 70 -24.22 0.50 22.11
CA ARG A 70 -25.13 -0.60 21.87
C ARG A 70 -25.78 -1.10 23.15
N LEU A 71 -25.01 -1.25 24.24
CA LEU A 71 -25.48 -1.62 25.53
C LEU A 71 -26.54 -0.63 26.06
N GLU A 72 -26.22 0.68 25.99
CA GLU A 72 -27.14 1.75 26.42
C GLU A 72 -28.44 1.74 25.60
N THR A 73 -28.34 1.53 24.28
CA THR A 73 -29.48 1.43 23.40
C THR A 73 -30.38 0.26 23.77
N ILE A 74 -29.82 -0.94 24.00
CA ILE A 74 -30.59 -2.13 24.36
C ILE A 74 -31.24 -1.96 25.75
N VAL A 75 -30.52 -1.41 26.73
CA VAL A 75 -31.03 -1.09 28.05
C VAL A 75 -32.23 -0.12 27.94
N GLY A 76 -32.12 0.91 27.13
CA GLY A 76 -33.23 1.84 26.87
C GLY A 76 -34.46 1.18 26.21
N ASP A 77 -34.19 0.33 25.21
CA ASP A 77 -35.23 -0.43 24.51
C ASP A 77 -35.97 -1.40 25.47
N ILE A 78 -35.23 -2.11 26.32
CA ILE A 78 -35.78 -2.98 27.34
C ILE A 78 -36.68 -2.19 28.28
N ALA A 79 -36.19 -1.08 28.84
CA ALA A 79 -36.93 -0.21 29.74
C ALA A 79 -38.24 0.30 29.10
N THR A 80 -38.16 0.75 27.86
CA THR A 80 -39.30 1.30 27.10
C THR A 80 -40.33 0.20 26.83
N ARG A 81 -39.93 -0.98 26.37
CA ARG A 81 -40.85 -2.11 26.08
C ARG A 81 -41.54 -2.64 27.35
N LEU A 82 -40.79 -2.81 28.44
CA LEU A 82 -41.38 -3.28 29.72
C LEU A 82 -42.36 -2.25 30.30
N ARG A 83 -42.05 -0.95 30.21
CA ARG A 83 -42.98 0.14 30.59
C ARG A 83 -44.23 0.15 29.74
N THR A 84 -44.10 0.02 28.43
CA THR A 84 -45.26 0.00 27.52
C THR A 84 -46.22 -1.15 27.80
N MET A 85 -45.70 -2.27 28.31
CA MET A 85 -46.48 -3.45 28.71
C MET A 85 -46.89 -3.44 30.19
N ASN A 86 -46.60 -2.37 30.95
CA ASN A 86 -46.85 -2.25 32.40
C ASN A 86 -46.25 -3.40 33.23
N ILE A 87 -45.06 -3.89 32.83
CA ILE A 87 -44.32 -4.93 33.52
C ILE A 87 -43.37 -4.29 34.54
N ALA A 88 -43.55 -4.64 35.82
CA ALA A 88 -42.68 -4.13 36.88
C ALA A 88 -41.36 -4.91 36.93
N TYR A 89 -40.24 -4.22 36.86
CA TYR A 89 -38.91 -4.79 36.92
C TYR A 89 -38.01 -4.06 37.92
N SER A 90 -36.97 -4.71 38.38
CA SER A 90 -35.92 -4.15 39.24
C SER A 90 -34.55 -4.59 38.77
N GLY A 91 -33.51 -3.84 39.18
CA GLY A 91 -32.13 -4.20 38.95
C GLY A 91 -31.68 -4.21 37.45
N LEU A 92 -32.34 -3.41 36.60
CA LEU A 92 -31.90 -3.28 35.21
C LEU A 92 -30.52 -2.59 35.17
N ALA A 93 -29.48 -3.36 34.93
CA ALA A 93 -28.11 -2.89 34.83
C ALA A 93 -27.40 -3.61 33.68
N GLY A 94 -26.59 -2.87 32.96
CA GLY A 94 -25.73 -3.38 31.91
C GLY A 94 -24.25 -3.29 32.34
N THR A 95 -23.49 -4.36 32.18
CA THR A 95 -22.05 -4.38 32.46
C THR A 95 -21.32 -5.12 31.31
N GLY A 96 -20.47 -4.44 30.62
CA GLY A 96 -19.78 -4.99 29.41
C GLY A 96 -20.81 -5.42 28.37
N ARG A 97 -20.95 -6.69 28.10
CA ARG A 97 -21.91 -7.25 27.11
C ARG A 97 -23.13 -7.91 27.72
N LYS A 98 -23.24 -7.84 29.06
CA LYS A 98 -24.28 -8.53 29.84
C LYS A 98 -25.26 -7.52 30.41
N ILE A 99 -26.53 -7.75 30.19
CA ILE A 99 -27.62 -6.97 30.79
C ILE A 99 -28.39 -7.87 31.75
N GLU A 100 -28.54 -7.45 32.98
CA GLU A 100 -29.28 -8.17 34.03
C GLU A 100 -30.50 -7.37 34.43
N LEU A 101 -31.60 -8.07 34.60
CA LEU A 101 -32.84 -7.49 35.15
C LEU A 101 -33.62 -8.57 35.87
N ARG A 102 -34.48 -8.14 36.73
CA ARG A 102 -35.41 -9.04 37.48
C ARG A 102 -36.84 -8.57 37.33
N ILE A 103 -37.71 -9.47 36.93
CA ILE A 103 -39.16 -9.24 36.89
C ILE A 103 -39.70 -9.49 38.29
N ASN A 104 -40.43 -8.52 38.85
CA ASN A 104 -40.88 -8.56 40.24
C ASN A 104 -42.07 -9.53 40.46
N ASP A 105 -42.90 -9.71 39.44
CA ASP A 105 -44.06 -10.59 39.48
C ASP A 105 -43.82 -11.87 38.65
N PRO A 106 -43.84 -13.07 39.28
CA PRO A 106 -43.66 -14.32 38.56
C PRO A 106 -44.67 -14.55 37.43
N ALA A 107 -45.88 -14.02 37.53
CA ALA A 107 -46.90 -14.14 36.48
C ALA A 107 -46.59 -13.32 35.23
N GLN A 108 -45.76 -12.29 35.35
CA GLN A 108 -45.36 -11.41 34.27
C GLN A 108 -44.04 -11.84 33.55
N VAL A 109 -43.41 -12.93 34.00
CA VAL A 109 -42.15 -13.41 33.41
C VAL A 109 -42.31 -13.82 31.94
N GLN A 110 -43.35 -14.61 31.61
CA GLN A 110 -43.63 -15.00 30.23
C GLN A 110 -44.05 -13.82 29.32
N PRO A 111 -44.94 -12.92 29.75
CA PRO A 111 -45.16 -11.66 29.05
C PRO A 111 -43.89 -10.84 28.81
N ALA A 112 -42.99 -10.76 29.81
CA ALA A 112 -41.69 -10.06 29.65
C ALA A 112 -40.79 -10.74 28.61
N VAL A 113 -40.66 -12.06 28.63
CA VAL A 113 -39.92 -12.83 27.62
C VAL A 113 -40.47 -12.54 26.22
N ASN A 114 -41.80 -12.54 26.04
CA ASN A 114 -42.44 -12.25 24.77
C ASN A 114 -42.22 -10.79 24.33
N ALA A 115 -42.25 -9.83 25.24
CA ALA A 115 -41.94 -8.42 24.97
C ALA A 115 -40.49 -8.21 24.51
N LEU A 116 -39.55 -8.99 25.05
CA LEU A 116 -38.14 -8.90 24.73
C LEU A 116 -37.73 -9.77 23.52
N LYS A 117 -38.58 -10.71 23.09
CA LYS A 117 -38.33 -11.60 21.97
C LYS A 117 -37.96 -10.87 20.65
N PRO A 118 -38.50 -9.70 20.28
CA PRO A 118 -38.07 -8.97 19.11
C PRO A 118 -36.63 -8.46 19.17
N LEU A 119 -36.05 -8.31 20.38
CA LEU A 119 -34.64 -7.95 20.56
C LEU A 119 -33.71 -9.15 20.36
N THR A 120 -34.26 -10.40 20.51
CA THR A 120 -33.48 -11.63 20.29
C THR A 120 -33.57 -12.17 18.89
N SER A 121 -34.44 -11.60 18.02
CA SER A 121 -34.71 -12.08 16.67
C SER A 121 -33.88 -11.25 15.67
N GLY A 122 -32.69 -11.71 15.29
CA GLY A 122 -31.93 -11.20 14.14
C GLY A 122 -32.15 -12.10 12.91
N SER A 123 -31.90 -11.59 11.70
CA SER A 123 -32.21 -12.25 10.43
C SER A 123 -31.49 -13.59 10.20
N ASP A 124 -30.28 -13.81 10.75
CA ASP A 124 -29.51 -15.07 10.61
C ASP A 124 -28.92 -15.58 11.93
N LYS A 125 -28.66 -14.70 12.88
CA LYS A 125 -28.19 -15.04 14.24
C LYS A 125 -28.86 -14.11 15.24
N PRO A 126 -29.19 -14.57 16.45
CA PRO A 126 -29.83 -13.73 17.45
C PRO A 126 -28.92 -12.55 17.82
N ALA A 127 -29.44 -11.33 17.78
CA ALA A 127 -28.72 -10.11 18.15
C ALA A 127 -28.34 -10.15 19.65
N VAL A 128 -29.27 -10.66 20.48
CA VAL A 128 -29.09 -10.78 21.90
C VAL A 128 -29.53 -12.18 22.32
N ALA A 129 -28.72 -12.86 23.10
CA ALA A 129 -29.06 -14.15 23.68
C ALA A 129 -29.76 -13.93 25.05
N LEU A 130 -31.03 -14.31 25.15
CA LEU A 130 -31.81 -14.23 26.37
C LEU A 130 -31.68 -15.55 27.13
N SER A 131 -31.28 -15.49 28.40
CA SER A 131 -31.31 -16.60 29.35
C SER A 131 -32.20 -16.24 30.52
N GLN A 132 -33.03 -17.20 30.93
CA GLN A 132 -33.92 -17.06 32.05
C GLN A 132 -33.32 -17.82 33.24
N GLY A 133 -33.22 -17.15 34.38
CA GLY A 133 -32.77 -17.71 35.65
C GLY A 133 -33.95 -17.93 36.60
N ASP A 134 -33.64 -18.39 37.82
CA ASP A 134 -34.60 -18.61 38.86
C ASP A 134 -35.19 -17.29 39.40
N ASN A 135 -36.42 -17.35 39.93
CA ASN A 135 -37.08 -16.20 40.57
C ASN A 135 -37.23 -14.95 39.71
N GLY A 136 -37.50 -15.09 38.39
CA GLY A 136 -37.74 -13.97 37.50
C GLY A 136 -36.47 -13.20 37.07
N ALA A 137 -35.29 -13.72 37.36
CA ALA A 137 -34.03 -13.15 36.85
C ALA A 137 -33.90 -13.40 35.34
N MET A 138 -33.54 -12.40 34.61
CA MET A 138 -33.27 -12.48 33.19
C MET A 138 -31.88 -11.90 32.87
N THR A 139 -31.16 -12.60 32.03
CA THR A 139 -29.87 -12.15 31.55
C THR A 139 -29.89 -12.11 30.02
N LEU A 140 -29.52 -10.97 29.46
CA LEU A 140 -29.36 -10.77 28.03
C LEU A 140 -27.89 -10.56 27.73
N ASN A 141 -27.34 -11.38 26.84
CA ASN A 141 -25.95 -11.25 26.38
C ASN A 141 -25.94 -10.76 24.93
N ILE A 142 -25.22 -9.68 24.67
CA ILE A 142 -25.00 -9.15 23.32
C ILE A 142 -24.03 -10.08 22.58
N THR A 143 -24.41 -10.55 21.40
CA THR A 143 -23.60 -11.49 20.62
C THR A 143 -22.49 -10.78 19.84
N ASP A 144 -21.37 -11.50 19.55
CA ASP A 144 -20.31 -10.98 18.69
C ASP A 144 -20.81 -10.63 17.28
N ALA A 145 -21.82 -11.35 16.79
CA ALA A 145 -22.44 -11.07 15.50
C ALA A 145 -23.12 -9.70 15.47
N ASP A 146 -23.86 -9.36 16.54
CA ASP A 146 -24.52 -8.06 16.68
C ASP A 146 -23.51 -6.93 16.79
N ILE A 147 -22.48 -7.10 17.62
CA ILE A 147 -21.39 -6.12 17.75
C ILE A 147 -20.70 -5.88 16.39
N ASN A 148 -20.33 -6.94 15.67
CA ASN A 148 -19.68 -6.81 14.37
C ASN A 148 -20.58 -6.09 13.34
N ASN A 149 -21.89 -6.33 13.36
CA ASN A 149 -22.84 -5.61 12.51
C ASN A 149 -22.94 -4.14 12.90
N HIS A 150 -22.93 -3.82 14.20
CA HIS A 150 -22.94 -2.44 14.68
C HIS A 150 -21.64 -1.70 14.35
N VAL A 151 -20.47 -2.34 14.52
CA VAL A 151 -19.17 -1.80 14.08
C VAL A 151 -19.21 -1.53 12.58
N SER A 152 -19.68 -2.48 11.78
CA SER A 152 -19.78 -2.28 10.32
C SER A 152 -20.69 -1.11 9.94
N SER A 153 -21.81 -0.94 10.65
CA SER A 153 -22.75 0.18 10.46
C SER A 153 -22.15 1.50 10.93
N ALA A 154 -21.40 1.48 12.03
CA ALA A 154 -20.67 2.64 12.55
C ALA A 154 -19.59 3.09 11.56
N VAL A 155 -18.79 2.16 10.99
CA VAL A 155 -17.83 2.48 9.91
C VAL A 155 -18.52 3.13 8.73
N ALA A 156 -19.67 2.61 8.30
CA ALA A 156 -20.40 3.20 7.16
C ALA A 156 -20.95 4.60 7.47
N ARG A 157 -21.38 4.87 8.72
CA ARG A 157 -21.78 6.22 9.15
C ARG A 157 -20.57 7.15 9.24
N ALA A 158 -19.49 6.71 9.90
CA ALA A 158 -18.27 7.47 10.05
C ALA A 158 -17.68 7.88 8.69
N LEU A 159 -17.70 7.00 7.71
CA LEU A 159 -17.21 7.25 6.35
C LEU A 159 -17.96 8.42 5.67
N ARG A 160 -19.29 8.53 5.88
CA ARG A 160 -20.07 9.66 5.36
C ARG A 160 -19.73 10.98 6.06
N ILE A 161 -19.57 10.94 7.38
CA ILE A 161 -19.23 12.11 8.19
C ILE A 161 -17.82 12.61 7.86
N ILE A 162 -16.84 11.71 7.75
CA ILE A 162 -15.46 12.03 7.35
C ILE A 162 -15.45 12.69 5.98
N ARG A 163 -16.19 12.16 5.00
CA ARG A 163 -16.31 12.81 3.68
C ARG A 163 -16.87 14.22 3.79
N SER A 164 -17.90 14.42 4.63
CA SER A 164 -18.48 15.74 4.85
C SER A 164 -17.49 16.71 5.50
N ARG A 165 -16.74 16.27 6.53
CA ARG A 165 -15.73 17.09 7.20
C ARG A 165 -14.62 17.51 6.24
N ILE A 166 -14.10 16.59 5.46
CA ILE A 166 -13.02 16.85 4.49
C ILE A 166 -13.50 17.76 3.35
N ALA A 167 -14.72 17.55 2.84
CA ALA A 167 -15.28 18.40 1.79
C ALA A 167 -15.38 19.88 2.22
N GLN A 168 -15.64 20.13 3.51
CA GLN A 168 -15.72 21.50 4.04
C GLN A 168 -14.35 22.16 4.26
N LEU A 169 -13.25 21.38 4.27
CA LEU A 169 -11.89 21.91 4.33
C LEU A 169 -11.42 22.51 2.99
N GLY A 170 -12.13 22.26 1.90
CA GLY A 170 -11.75 22.76 0.58
C GLY A 170 -10.48 22.14 0.01
N VAL A 171 -10.06 20.97 0.53
CA VAL A 171 -8.89 20.23 0.03
C VAL A 171 -9.24 19.48 -1.24
N GLY A 172 -8.20 19.23 -2.07
CA GLY A 172 -8.35 18.47 -3.33
C GLY A 172 -9.00 17.11 -3.14
N GLU A 173 -9.19 16.35 -4.22
CA GLU A 173 -9.91 15.07 -4.20
C GLU A 173 -9.31 14.06 -3.20
N PRO A 174 -9.96 13.82 -2.04
CA PRO A 174 -9.47 12.87 -1.04
C PRO A 174 -9.86 11.44 -1.41
N LEU A 175 -8.98 10.49 -1.19
CA LEU A 175 -9.30 9.07 -1.25
C LEU A 175 -9.79 8.61 0.12
N ILE A 176 -11.08 8.29 0.24
CA ILE A 176 -11.67 7.80 1.49
C ILE A 176 -12.36 6.47 1.23
N ARG A 177 -11.85 5.42 1.88
CA ARG A 177 -12.38 4.06 1.70
C ARG A 177 -12.34 3.26 2.98
N ARG A 178 -13.22 2.27 3.09
CA ARG A 178 -13.17 1.27 4.15
C ARG A 178 -11.99 0.31 3.92
N GLN A 179 -11.29 -0.02 5.00
CA GLN A 179 -10.22 -1.01 5.02
C GLN A 179 -10.47 -2.01 6.16
N GLY A 180 -10.73 -3.27 5.80
CA GLY A 180 -11.10 -4.27 6.80
C GLY A 180 -12.53 -4.09 7.37
N ALA A 181 -12.74 -4.58 8.59
CA ALA A 181 -14.04 -4.57 9.25
C ALA A 181 -14.32 -3.26 10.01
N ASP A 182 -13.29 -2.66 10.59
CA ASP A 182 -13.37 -1.61 11.62
C ASP A 182 -12.51 -0.38 11.31
N ARG A 183 -11.87 -0.31 10.12
CA ARG A 183 -10.93 0.77 9.77
C ARG A 183 -11.38 1.57 8.56
N ILE A 184 -11.00 2.85 8.54
CA ILE A 184 -11.22 3.80 7.43
C ILE A 184 -9.87 4.38 7.02
N LEU A 185 -9.54 4.19 5.75
CA LEU A 185 -8.38 4.82 5.13
C LEU A 185 -8.78 6.19 4.59
N VAL A 186 -8.02 7.20 4.98
CA VAL A 186 -8.15 8.59 4.52
C VAL A 186 -6.82 9.06 3.96
N GLN A 187 -6.80 9.47 2.69
CA GLN A 187 -5.64 10.08 2.05
C GLN A 187 -6.04 11.45 1.51
N VAL A 188 -5.34 12.48 1.95
CA VAL A 188 -5.58 13.86 1.54
C VAL A 188 -4.29 14.42 0.95
N PRO A 189 -4.24 14.65 -0.36
CA PRO A 189 -3.07 15.23 -1.01
C PRO A 189 -2.98 16.74 -0.74
N ASP A 190 -1.77 17.30 -0.91
CA ASP A 190 -1.47 18.74 -0.81
C ASP A 190 -1.93 19.41 0.48
N LEU A 191 -2.01 18.66 1.58
CA LEU A 191 -2.49 19.18 2.85
C LEU A 191 -1.39 19.98 3.57
N ALA A 192 -1.70 21.25 3.88
CA ALA A 192 -0.75 22.14 4.56
C ALA A 192 -0.62 21.82 6.07
N ASP A 193 -1.73 21.41 6.71
CA ASP A 193 -1.78 21.13 8.15
C ASP A 193 -2.37 19.74 8.44
N PRO A 194 -1.53 18.72 8.53
CA PRO A 194 -1.95 17.36 8.82
C PRO A 194 -2.52 17.17 10.23
N GLN A 195 -2.02 17.94 11.20
CA GLN A 195 -2.47 17.84 12.59
C GLN A 195 -3.92 18.29 12.74
N ARG A 196 -4.26 19.36 12.05
CA ARG A 196 -5.66 19.84 11.97
C ARG A 196 -6.58 18.78 11.40
N LEU A 197 -6.17 18.11 10.32
CA LEU A 197 -6.95 17.01 9.74
C LEU A 197 -7.16 15.88 10.75
N LYS A 198 -6.09 15.48 11.43
CA LYS A 198 -6.13 14.42 12.44
C LYS A 198 -7.12 14.77 13.57
N ASN A 199 -7.04 15.97 14.12
CA ASN A 199 -7.96 16.41 15.16
C ASN A 199 -9.41 16.41 14.69
N LEU A 200 -9.68 16.94 13.49
CA LEU A 200 -11.02 16.96 12.90
C LEU A 200 -11.59 15.57 12.66
N LEU A 201 -10.76 14.56 12.39
CA LEU A 201 -11.22 13.21 12.07
C LEU A 201 -11.28 12.27 13.28
N SER A 202 -10.53 12.56 14.35
CA SER A 202 -10.49 11.72 15.56
C SER A 202 -11.58 12.07 16.56
N GLN A 203 -11.95 13.35 16.64
CA GLN A 203 -12.92 13.82 17.62
C GLN A 203 -14.38 13.47 17.25
N PRO A 204 -15.15 12.86 18.19
CA PRO A 204 -16.55 12.53 17.97
C PRO A 204 -17.41 13.77 17.67
N ALA A 205 -17.17 14.87 18.33
CA ALA A 205 -17.92 16.14 18.25
C ALA A 205 -19.39 15.98 18.70
N LYS A 206 -19.59 15.33 19.84
CA LYS A 206 -20.90 15.19 20.48
C LYS A 206 -21.17 16.44 21.32
N LEU A 207 -22.05 17.30 20.83
CA LEU A 207 -22.48 18.50 21.57
C LEU A 207 -23.88 18.26 22.15
N SER A 208 -24.05 18.54 23.44
CA SER A 208 -25.35 18.46 24.10
C SER A 208 -25.53 19.58 25.14
N PHE A 209 -26.77 20.00 25.29
CA PHE A 209 -27.17 20.93 26.34
C PHE A 209 -27.89 20.15 27.41
N ARG A 210 -27.37 20.14 28.64
CA ARG A 210 -27.90 19.34 29.76
C ARG A 210 -28.18 20.21 30.96
N LEU A 211 -29.16 19.82 31.81
CA LEU A 211 -29.43 20.48 33.06
C LEU A 211 -28.51 19.98 34.19
N ILE A 212 -28.13 20.86 35.10
CA ILE A 212 -27.46 20.44 36.34
C ILE A 212 -28.49 19.75 37.22
N ASP A 213 -28.12 18.60 37.76
CA ASP A 213 -28.88 17.94 38.79
C ASP A 213 -28.49 18.47 40.17
N GLN A 214 -29.45 19.07 40.87
CA GLN A 214 -29.23 19.66 42.19
C GLN A 214 -29.64 18.75 43.34
N SER A 215 -29.99 17.49 43.05
CA SER A 215 -30.48 16.51 44.04
C SER A 215 -29.40 16.06 45.03
N MET A 216 -28.14 16.12 44.64
CA MET A 216 -26.98 15.68 45.43
C MET A 216 -25.78 16.61 45.17
N SER A 217 -24.90 16.70 46.15
CA SER A 217 -23.62 17.44 45.94
C SER A 217 -22.71 16.64 45.01
N VAL A 218 -21.87 17.37 44.23
CA VAL A 218 -20.87 16.76 43.33
C VAL A 218 -19.90 15.87 44.10
N GLN A 219 -19.49 16.28 45.30
CA GLN A 219 -18.59 15.48 46.14
C GLN A 219 -19.22 14.18 46.64
N ASP A 220 -20.49 14.21 47.01
CA ASP A 220 -21.19 13.00 47.42
C ASP A 220 -21.43 12.06 46.22
N ALA A 221 -21.69 12.59 45.03
CA ALA A 221 -21.83 11.83 43.81
C ALA A 221 -20.50 11.20 43.36
N MET A 222 -19.36 11.83 43.62
CA MET A 222 -18.01 11.32 43.34
C MET A 222 -17.62 10.21 44.35
N ASN A 223 -17.97 10.39 45.64
CA ASN A 223 -17.65 9.44 46.69
C ASN A 223 -18.64 8.24 46.75
N GLY A 224 -19.81 8.40 46.16
CA GLY A 224 -20.87 7.40 46.10
C GLY A 224 -21.20 7.01 44.64
N ARG A 225 -22.49 6.57 44.46
CA ARG A 225 -23.05 6.39 43.12
C ARG A 225 -23.89 7.63 42.79
N PRO A 226 -23.67 8.25 41.59
CA PRO A 226 -24.54 9.34 41.17
C PRO A 226 -26.00 8.86 41.10
N PRO A 227 -26.97 9.79 41.27
CA PRO A 227 -28.40 9.46 41.17
C PRO A 227 -28.73 8.77 39.85
N ALA A 228 -29.69 7.89 39.84
CA ALA A 228 -30.14 7.20 38.62
C ALA A 228 -30.62 8.24 37.59
N GLY A 229 -29.88 8.37 36.48
CA GLY A 229 -30.18 9.34 35.40
C GLY A 229 -29.30 10.58 35.38
N SER A 230 -28.27 10.65 36.22
CA SER A 230 -27.29 11.74 36.24
C SER A 230 -25.88 11.19 36.18
N ASP A 231 -24.95 12.00 35.64
CA ASP A 231 -23.52 11.70 35.48
C ASP A 231 -22.69 12.86 36.05
N VAL A 232 -21.47 12.57 36.54
CA VAL A 232 -20.51 13.59 36.93
C VAL A 232 -19.62 13.85 35.77
N LEU A 233 -19.59 15.11 35.27
CA LEU A 233 -18.72 15.57 34.20
C LEU A 233 -17.82 16.69 34.73
N PHE A 234 -16.64 16.83 34.12
CA PHE A 234 -15.66 17.82 34.51
C PHE A 234 -15.54 18.93 33.45
N SER A 235 -15.23 20.15 33.91
CA SER A 235 -14.88 21.26 33.00
C SER A 235 -13.46 21.10 32.45
N GLU A 236 -13.17 21.85 31.39
CA GLU A 236 -11.83 21.98 30.81
C GLU A 236 -10.93 22.93 31.60
N ASP A 237 -11.45 23.61 32.67
CA ASP A 237 -10.70 24.54 33.49
C ASP A 237 -9.57 23.86 34.28
N ASP A 238 -8.55 24.64 34.64
CA ASP A 238 -7.48 24.19 35.53
C ASP A 238 -7.51 24.97 36.87
N PRO A 239 -7.88 24.34 37.98
CA PRO A 239 -8.25 22.95 38.18
C PRO A 239 -9.67 22.64 37.67
N PRO A 240 -9.92 21.37 37.21
CA PRO A 240 -11.21 20.97 36.63
C PRO A 240 -12.34 21.02 37.68
N VAL A 241 -13.46 21.63 37.30
CA VAL A 241 -14.65 21.75 38.15
C VAL A 241 -15.63 20.63 37.78
N GLY A 242 -16.05 19.83 38.75
CA GLY A 242 -17.02 18.81 38.57
C GLY A 242 -18.47 19.32 38.55
N TYR A 243 -19.31 18.78 37.65
CA TYR A 243 -20.74 19.08 37.55
C TYR A 243 -21.53 17.79 37.56
N LEU A 244 -22.58 17.74 38.38
CA LEU A 244 -23.55 16.64 38.32
C LEU A 244 -24.63 17.05 37.31
N VAL A 245 -24.70 16.34 36.19
CA VAL A 245 -25.56 16.68 35.05
C VAL A 245 -26.56 15.59 34.76
N GLN A 246 -27.76 15.97 34.34
CA GLN A 246 -28.78 15.01 33.91
C GLN A 246 -28.32 14.33 32.60
N ARG A 247 -28.49 13.01 32.53
CA ARG A 247 -28.12 12.20 31.36
C ARG A 247 -28.93 12.54 30.12
N GLN A 248 -30.21 12.90 30.31
CA GLN A 248 -31.10 13.29 29.21
C GLN A 248 -30.82 14.73 28.78
N PRO A 249 -30.39 14.95 27.53
CA PRO A 249 -30.08 16.29 27.03
C PRO A 249 -31.37 17.04 26.68
N LEU A 250 -31.32 18.38 26.82
CA LEU A 250 -32.35 19.28 26.29
C LEU A 250 -32.24 19.42 24.79
N LEU A 251 -30.99 19.49 24.30
CA LEU A 251 -30.62 19.52 22.88
C LEU A 251 -29.39 18.65 22.65
N SER A 252 -29.31 18.09 21.46
CA SER A 252 -28.17 17.28 20.98
C SER A 252 -27.88 17.58 19.52
N ASN A 253 -26.83 17.02 18.97
CA ASN A 253 -26.46 17.20 17.53
C ASN A 253 -27.56 16.89 16.54
N VAL A 254 -28.51 16.01 16.88
CA VAL A 254 -29.65 15.67 16.00
C VAL A 254 -30.60 16.85 15.80
N ASP A 255 -30.60 17.77 16.75
CA ASP A 255 -31.47 18.96 16.78
C ASP A 255 -30.91 20.12 15.96
N PHE A 256 -29.64 20.01 15.51
CA PHE A 256 -28.95 21.09 14.79
C PHE A 256 -29.19 21.00 13.28
N ALA A 257 -29.62 22.10 12.69
CA ALA A 257 -29.80 22.23 11.24
C ALA A 257 -28.53 22.74 10.56
N ASP A 258 -27.79 23.69 11.20
CA ASP A 258 -26.55 24.25 10.68
C ASP A 258 -25.69 24.78 11.84
N ALA A 259 -24.41 24.96 11.59
CA ALA A 259 -23.46 25.58 12.52
C ALA A 259 -22.56 26.56 11.78
N LEU A 260 -22.41 27.78 12.31
CA LEU A 260 -21.68 28.86 11.70
C LEU A 260 -20.64 29.40 12.67
N ALA A 261 -19.45 29.63 12.18
CA ALA A 261 -18.39 30.35 12.92
C ALA A 261 -18.41 31.83 12.48
N ALA A 262 -18.58 32.74 13.45
CA ALA A 262 -18.37 34.15 13.25
C ALA A 262 -17.01 34.52 13.84
N VAL A 263 -16.15 35.13 13.03
CA VAL A 263 -14.81 35.56 13.43
C VAL A 263 -14.78 37.06 13.50
N ASN A 264 -14.37 37.61 14.63
CA ASN A 264 -14.16 39.01 14.75
C ASN A 264 -12.77 39.36 14.18
N GLY A 265 -12.73 40.11 13.08
CA GLY A 265 -11.50 40.41 12.34
C GLY A 265 -10.46 41.26 13.10
N GLN A 266 -10.80 41.78 14.25
CA GLN A 266 -9.88 42.63 15.05
C GLN A 266 -9.26 41.92 16.24
N SER A 267 -9.90 40.88 16.83
CA SER A 267 -9.45 40.23 18.08
C SER A 267 -9.09 38.75 17.93
N ASN A 268 -9.12 38.19 16.72
CA ASN A 268 -8.90 36.76 16.48
C ASN A 268 -9.78 35.80 17.31
N ASP A 269 -10.85 36.31 17.92
CA ASP A 269 -11.81 35.58 18.73
C ASP A 269 -12.90 35.03 17.80
N GLY A 270 -13.20 33.73 17.97
CA GLY A 270 -14.24 33.04 17.25
C GLY A 270 -15.50 32.87 18.08
N LYS A 271 -16.67 33.11 17.49
CA LYS A 271 -17.98 32.74 18.06
C LYS A 271 -18.61 31.65 17.20
N ILE A 272 -19.32 30.75 17.85
CA ILE A 272 -20.02 29.67 17.17
C ILE A 272 -21.50 29.84 17.44
N SER A 273 -22.28 29.93 16.37
CA SER A 273 -23.74 29.96 16.41
C SER A 273 -24.29 28.68 15.77
N VAL A 274 -25.16 28.00 16.48
CA VAL A 274 -25.82 26.78 16.04
C VAL A 274 -27.28 27.11 15.74
N LYS A 275 -27.72 26.71 14.54
CA LYS A 275 -29.13 26.86 14.12
C LYS A 275 -29.88 25.58 14.38
N LEU A 276 -30.99 25.66 15.08
CA LEU A 276 -31.85 24.53 15.41
C LEU A 276 -32.81 24.18 14.25
N THR A 277 -33.22 22.93 14.20
CA THR A 277 -34.38 22.54 13.38
C THR A 277 -35.65 23.15 13.93
N GLN A 278 -36.70 23.27 13.12
CA GLN A 278 -37.97 23.92 13.55
C GLN A 278 -38.62 23.16 14.70
N GLU A 279 -38.56 21.82 14.70
CA GLU A 279 -39.07 20.99 15.80
C GLU A 279 -38.26 21.17 17.09
N ALA A 280 -36.95 21.20 16.96
CA ALA A 280 -36.04 21.40 18.08
C ALA A 280 -36.22 22.80 18.67
N THR A 281 -36.40 23.84 17.85
CA THR A 281 -36.69 25.21 18.33
C THR A 281 -37.91 25.26 19.20
N SER A 282 -39.04 24.64 18.77
CA SER A 282 -40.28 24.61 19.55
C SER A 282 -40.15 23.83 20.86
N ARG A 283 -39.48 22.67 20.79
CA ARG A 283 -39.24 21.82 21.96
C ARG A 283 -38.32 22.51 22.96
N PHE A 284 -37.27 23.18 22.47
CA PHE A 284 -36.31 23.89 23.34
C PHE A 284 -36.92 25.14 23.98
N ALA A 285 -37.76 25.89 23.25
CA ALA A 285 -38.49 26.99 23.79
C ALA A 285 -39.40 26.56 24.97
N GLN A 286 -40.08 25.44 24.83
CA GLN A 286 -40.92 24.86 25.87
C GLN A 286 -40.07 24.36 27.07
N SER A 287 -38.96 23.69 26.79
CA SER A 287 -38.03 23.19 27.80
C SER A 287 -37.37 24.31 28.58
N THR A 288 -36.94 25.40 27.91
CA THR A 288 -36.37 26.58 28.59
C THR A 288 -37.40 27.33 29.42
N ALA A 289 -38.64 27.43 28.95
CA ALA A 289 -39.74 28.03 29.71
C ALA A 289 -40.00 27.25 31.02
N SER A 290 -39.94 25.95 31.01
CA SER A 290 -40.19 25.09 32.17
C SER A 290 -39.01 25.00 33.14
N ASN A 291 -37.80 25.47 32.73
CA ASN A 291 -36.58 25.37 33.51
C ASN A 291 -35.89 26.76 33.74
N LEU A 292 -36.65 27.87 33.72
CA LEU A 292 -36.15 29.18 34.00
C LEU A 292 -35.50 29.24 35.39
N GLY A 293 -34.33 29.89 35.50
CA GLY A 293 -33.51 30.00 36.71
C GLY A 293 -32.63 28.77 36.99
N LYS A 294 -32.75 27.65 36.25
CA LYS A 294 -31.83 26.54 36.34
C LYS A 294 -30.57 26.77 35.53
N ILE A 295 -29.52 26.04 35.88
CA ILE A 295 -28.23 26.11 35.17
C ILE A 295 -28.26 25.00 34.10
N VAL A 296 -27.95 25.42 32.85
CA VAL A 296 -27.70 24.54 31.71
C VAL A 296 -26.21 24.53 31.47
N VAL A 297 -25.66 23.35 31.27
CA VAL A 297 -24.29 23.12 30.87
C VAL A 297 -24.24 22.72 29.41
N VAL A 298 -23.27 23.25 28.73
CA VAL A 298 -22.90 22.84 27.37
C VAL A 298 -21.81 21.77 27.49
N VAL A 299 -22.12 20.57 27.07
CA VAL A 299 -21.23 19.41 27.13
C VAL A 299 -20.76 19.07 25.73
N PHE A 300 -19.43 19.00 25.55
CA PHE A 300 -18.78 18.62 24.31
C PHE A 300 -17.86 17.43 24.57
N ASP A 301 -18.08 16.33 23.89
CA ASP A 301 -17.30 15.08 24.05
C ASP A 301 -17.07 14.65 25.50
N ASP A 302 -18.17 14.67 26.30
CA ASP A 302 -18.22 14.37 27.75
C ASP A 302 -17.47 15.35 28.68
N GLN A 303 -17.06 16.51 28.17
CA GLN A 303 -16.50 17.61 28.95
C GLN A 303 -17.44 18.82 28.98
N VAL A 304 -17.50 19.53 30.10
CA VAL A 304 -18.30 20.75 30.23
C VAL A 304 -17.48 21.94 29.74
N ILE A 305 -17.88 22.53 28.62
CA ILE A 305 -17.23 23.70 28.06
C ILE A 305 -17.80 25.02 28.58
N SER A 306 -19.05 25.00 29.07
CA SER A 306 -19.68 26.19 29.64
C SER A 306 -20.86 25.83 30.51
N ALA A 307 -21.13 26.65 31.53
CA ALA A 307 -22.30 26.56 32.38
C ALA A 307 -22.98 27.97 32.48
N ALA A 308 -24.27 28.01 32.13
CA ALA A 308 -25.02 29.27 32.12
C ALA A 308 -26.41 29.11 32.75
N THR A 309 -26.85 30.16 33.48
CA THR A 309 -28.22 30.16 34.03
C THR A 309 -29.20 30.63 32.98
N LEU A 310 -30.30 29.86 32.79
CA LEU A 310 -31.40 30.23 31.93
C LEU A 310 -32.18 31.41 32.47
N LYS A 311 -31.89 32.62 31.94
CA LYS A 311 -32.55 33.85 32.34
C LYS A 311 -33.79 34.16 31.53
N THR A 312 -33.88 33.73 30.33
CA THR A 312 -34.95 34.00 29.36
C THR A 312 -35.31 32.77 28.56
N VAL A 313 -36.55 32.72 28.03
CA VAL A 313 -36.96 31.66 27.10
C VAL A 313 -36.23 31.88 25.78
N ILE A 314 -35.59 30.85 25.26
CA ILE A 314 -34.86 30.85 24.00
C ILE A 314 -35.80 30.32 22.92
N ALA A 315 -36.35 31.22 22.11
CA ALA A 315 -37.29 30.90 21.01
C ALA A 315 -36.77 31.28 19.62
N THR A 316 -35.54 31.82 19.54
CA THR A 316 -34.96 32.38 18.31
C THR A 316 -34.51 31.32 17.32
N GLY A 317 -34.37 30.07 17.72
CA GLY A 317 -33.88 29.00 16.85
C GLY A 317 -32.38 29.08 16.54
N GLU A 318 -31.68 30.07 17.10
CA GLU A 318 -30.22 30.22 17.03
C GLU A 318 -29.66 30.30 18.45
N ILE A 319 -28.59 29.61 18.73
CA ILE A 319 -27.93 29.54 20.01
C ILE A 319 -26.46 29.78 19.80
N ASP A 320 -25.91 30.77 20.50
CA ASP A 320 -24.49 31.00 20.56
C ASP A 320 -23.88 30.06 21.62
N ILE A 321 -22.83 29.36 21.23
CA ILE A 321 -22.06 28.49 22.14
C ILE A 321 -21.04 29.40 22.84
N PRO A 322 -21.16 29.59 24.13
CA PRO A 322 -20.20 30.39 24.89
C PRO A 322 -18.90 29.59 25.08
N GLY A 323 -17.77 30.27 24.89
CA GLY A 323 -16.43 29.69 25.03
C GLY A 323 -15.38 30.62 24.42
N ASP A 324 -14.16 30.51 24.87
CA ASP A 324 -13.01 31.28 24.35
C ASP A 324 -12.37 30.49 23.18
N PHE A 325 -12.97 30.62 22.02
CA PHE A 325 -12.50 29.96 20.82
C PHE A 325 -11.57 30.85 20.00
N THR A 326 -10.44 30.30 19.55
CA THR A 326 -9.67 30.96 18.50
C THR A 326 -10.48 30.96 17.18
N ALA A 327 -10.19 31.88 16.28
CA ALA A 327 -10.86 31.96 14.99
C ALA A 327 -10.79 30.64 14.20
N GLN A 328 -9.68 29.91 14.31
CA GLN A 328 -9.51 28.61 13.67
C GLN A 328 -10.28 27.49 14.38
N GLY A 329 -10.22 27.44 15.71
CA GLY A 329 -10.97 26.50 16.53
C GLY A 329 -12.48 26.63 16.33
N ALA A 330 -13.01 27.85 16.24
CA ALA A 330 -14.42 28.09 15.94
C ALA A 330 -14.84 27.55 14.55
N ARG A 331 -13.99 27.74 13.54
CA ARG A 331 -14.24 27.18 12.20
C ARG A 331 -14.23 25.65 12.21
N ASP A 332 -13.28 25.05 12.90
CA ASP A 332 -13.11 23.60 12.97
C ASP A 332 -14.28 22.97 13.72
N LEU A 333 -14.71 23.57 14.84
CA LEU A 333 -15.87 23.10 15.57
C LEU A 333 -17.17 23.27 14.75
N ALA A 334 -17.33 24.37 14.02
CA ALA A 334 -18.48 24.54 13.12
C ALA A 334 -18.50 23.45 12.02
N VAL A 335 -17.36 23.12 11.43
CA VAL A 335 -17.23 22.02 10.45
C VAL A 335 -17.65 20.69 11.08
N MET A 336 -17.19 20.39 12.30
CA MET A 336 -17.51 19.15 13.02
C MET A 336 -19.00 19.06 13.35
N LEU A 337 -19.58 20.13 13.87
CA LEU A 337 -21.02 20.19 14.22
C LEU A 337 -21.93 20.08 13.00
N LYS A 338 -21.59 20.77 11.92
CA LYS A 338 -22.34 20.71 10.64
C LYS A 338 -22.27 19.34 9.98
N SER A 339 -21.15 18.64 10.10
CA SER A 339 -20.97 17.30 9.53
C SER A 339 -21.64 16.20 10.37
N GLY A 340 -22.01 16.52 11.60
CA GLY A 340 -22.56 15.60 12.59
C GLY A 340 -21.49 14.83 13.39
N PRO A 341 -21.94 14.19 14.49
CA PRO A 341 -21.04 13.47 15.39
C PRO A 341 -20.61 12.14 14.81
N LEU A 342 -19.36 11.76 15.04
CA LEU A 342 -18.89 10.40 14.75
C LEU A 342 -19.59 9.40 15.69
N PRO A 343 -19.86 8.18 15.19
CA PRO A 343 -20.58 7.16 15.96
C PRO A 343 -19.76 6.58 17.12
N ALA A 344 -18.45 6.71 17.08
CA ALA A 344 -17.49 6.32 18.13
C ALA A 344 -16.19 7.08 17.90
N THR A 345 -15.31 7.07 18.88
CA THR A 345 -13.96 7.61 18.78
C THR A 345 -13.17 6.90 17.69
N MET A 346 -12.37 7.67 16.94
CA MET A 346 -11.55 7.15 15.88
C MET A 346 -10.07 7.36 16.21
N THR A 347 -9.35 6.28 16.44
CA THR A 347 -7.92 6.30 16.77
C THR A 347 -7.09 6.11 15.51
N PRO A 348 -6.13 6.99 15.21
CA PRO A 348 -5.19 6.77 14.10
C PRO A 348 -4.20 5.67 14.49
N VAL A 349 -4.25 4.56 13.72
CA VAL A 349 -3.39 3.38 13.91
C VAL A 349 -2.20 3.34 12.95
N GLU A 350 -2.31 4.10 11.87
CA GLU A 350 -1.21 4.37 10.93
C GLU A 350 -1.33 5.83 10.47
N GLU A 351 -0.24 6.55 10.54
CA GLU A 351 -0.11 7.92 10.05
C GLU A 351 1.14 8.02 9.18
N ARG A 352 0.97 8.54 7.96
CA ARG A 352 2.09 8.92 7.08
C ARG A 352 1.81 10.30 6.54
N THR A 353 2.64 11.24 6.91
CA THR A 353 2.52 12.63 6.49
C THR A 353 3.80 13.08 5.84
N ILE A 354 3.70 13.71 4.67
CA ILE A 354 4.81 14.24 3.89
C ILE A 354 4.48 15.67 3.50
N GLN A 355 5.38 16.59 3.76
CA GLN A 355 5.18 17.99 3.35
C GLN A 355 5.09 18.11 1.81
N PRO A 356 4.18 18.94 1.27
CA PRO A 356 4.00 19.12 -0.17
C PRO A 356 5.28 19.56 -0.90
N GLY A 357 6.14 20.34 -0.27
CA GLY A 357 7.43 20.77 -0.83
C GLY A 357 8.35 19.59 -1.16
N LEU A 358 8.48 18.63 -0.26
CA LEU A 358 9.25 17.41 -0.47
C LEU A 358 8.65 16.53 -1.60
N GLY A 359 7.33 16.40 -1.64
CA GLY A 359 6.65 15.65 -2.70
C GLY A 359 6.97 16.19 -4.10
N GLY A 360 6.97 17.51 -4.26
CA GLY A 360 7.34 18.17 -5.51
C GLY A 360 8.78 17.92 -5.93
N GLU A 361 9.73 17.95 -5.00
CA GLU A 361 11.14 17.61 -5.25
C GLU A 361 11.29 16.15 -5.67
N MET A 362 10.63 15.22 -4.97
CA MET A 362 10.65 13.78 -5.30
C MET A 362 10.09 13.51 -6.69
N THR A 363 9.02 14.20 -7.09
CA THR A 363 8.47 14.12 -8.44
C THR A 363 9.49 14.56 -9.49
N ARG A 364 10.20 15.66 -9.26
CA ARG A 364 11.24 16.13 -10.19
C ARG A 364 12.39 15.15 -10.32
N TYR A 365 12.90 14.60 -9.20
CA TYR A 365 13.95 13.58 -9.23
C TYR A 365 13.48 12.30 -9.93
N SER A 366 12.25 11.87 -9.69
CA SER A 366 11.65 10.69 -10.32
C SER A 366 11.56 10.82 -11.84
N VAL A 367 11.08 11.96 -12.33
CA VAL A 367 11.02 12.23 -13.78
C VAL A 367 12.43 12.28 -14.40
N LEU A 368 13.37 12.94 -13.73
CA LEU A 368 14.76 13.00 -14.20
C LEU A 368 15.38 11.59 -14.27
N ALA A 369 15.16 10.76 -13.27
CA ALA A 369 15.65 9.39 -13.23
C ALA A 369 15.06 8.52 -14.36
N CYS A 370 13.75 8.62 -14.62
CA CYS A 370 13.11 7.91 -15.74
C CYS A 370 13.68 8.34 -17.10
N ILE A 371 13.86 9.64 -17.31
CA ILE A 371 14.44 10.18 -18.56
C ILE A 371 15.90 9.72 -18.71
N ALA A 372 16.70 9.82 -17.65
CA ALA A 372 18.08 9.38 -17.65
C ALA A 372 18.20 7.88 -17.95
N ALA A 373 17.38 7.04 -17.27
CA ALA A 373 17.33 5.61 -17.52
C ALA A 373 16.98 5.32 -18.99
N ALA A 374 15.95 5.95 -19.54
CA ALA A 374 15.52 5.75 -20.91
C ALA A 374 16.63 6.17 -21.91
N ILE A 375 17.33 7.29 -21.66
CA ILE A 375 18.42 7.75 -22.51
C ILE A 375 19.61 6.80 -22.44
N PHE A 376 20.09 6.42 -21.25
CA PHE A 376 21.25 5.54 -21.11
C PHE A 376 20.99 4.18 -21.75
N VAL A 377 19.82 3.64 -21.56
CA VAL A 377 19.42 2.37 -22.15
C VAL A 377 19.26 2.50 -23.67
N ALA A 378 18.72 3.61 -24.18
CA ALA A 378 18.62 3.87 -25.61
C ALA A 378 20.02 3.97 -26.26
N VAL A 379 20.95 4.68 -25.63
CA VAL A 379 22.34 4.80 -26.11
C VAL A 379 23.00 3.42 -26.18
N LEU A 380 22.82 2.60 -25.13
CA LEU A 380 23.35 1.25 -25.09
C LEU A 380 22.75 0.38 -26.21
N MET A 381 21.42 0.41 -26.39
CA MET A 381 20.73 -0.37 -27.42
C MET A 381 21.11 0.07 -28.84
N ILE A 382 21.23 1.38 -29.11
CA ILE A 382 21.67 1.89 -30.41
C ILE A 382 23.14 1.52 -30.66
N GLY A 383 23.96 1.56 -29.61
CA GLY A 383 25.37 1.15 -29.69
C GLY A 383 25.54 -0.31 -30.10
N PHE A 384 24.75 -1.21 -29.48
CA PHE A 384 24.84 -2.64 -29.76
C PHE A 384 24.08 -3.09 -31.02
N TYR A 385 22.86 -2.57 -31.26
CA TYR A 385 21.97 -3.05 -32.33
C TYR A 385 21.78 -2.04 -33.46
N ARG A 386 22.42 -0.88 -33.44
CA ARG A 386 22.30 0.19 -34.47
C ARG A 386 20.83 0.45 -34.85
N ILE A 387 20.44 0.14 -36.09
CA ILE A 387 19.07 0.41 -36.60
C ILE A 387 18.01 -0.37 -35.80
N LEU A 388 18.26 -1.63 -35.44
CA LEU A 388 17.35 -2.37 -34.58
C LEU A 388 17.29 -1.79 -33.17
N GLY A 389 18.40 -1.18 -32.69
CA GLY A 389 18.42 -0.43 -31.45
C GLY A 389 17.52 0.82 -31.50
N ILE A 390 17.46 1.50 -32.64
CA ILE A 390 16.51 2.62 -32.84
C ILE A 390 15.07 2.11 -32.78
N VAL A 391 14.78 0.97 -33.42
CA VAL A 391 13.43 0.36 -33.36
C VAL A 391 13.08 -0.04 -31.93
N ALA A 392 14.02 -0.61 -31.18
CA ALA A 392 13.85 -0.95 -29.77
C ALA A 392 13.56 0.30 -28.92
N THR A 393 14.29 1.39 -29.17
CA THR A 393 14.08 2.67 -28.46
C THR A 393 12.70 3.26 -28.76
N ILE A 394 12.23 3.21 -30.01
CA ILE A 394 10.87 3.65 -30.37
C ILE A 394 9.83 2.79 -29.65
N ALA A 395 10.02 1.47 -29.64
CA ALA A 395 9.11 0.56 -28.94
C ALA A 395 9.10 0.81 -27.42
N LEU A 396 10.25 1.15 -26.82
CA LEU A 396 10.39 1.54 -25.43
C LEU A 396 9.61 2.82 -25.11
N VAL A 397 9.75 3.86 -25.95
CA VAL A 397 9.00 5.11 -25.76
C VAL A 397 7.49 4.84 -25.84
N ILE A 398 7.06 4.04 -26.82
CA ILE A 398 5.65 3.62 -26.92
C ILE A 398 5.22 2.85 -25.67
N ASN A 399 6.07 1.98 -25.13
CA ASN A 399 5.77 1.24 -23.89
C ASN A 399 5.53 2.18 -22.72
N ILE A 400 6.40 3.15 -22.49
CA ILE A 400 6.26 4.15 -21.42
C ILE A 400 4.95 4.92 -21.60
N ILE A 401 4.64 5.38 -22.82
CA ILE A 401 3.38 6.07 -23.12
C ILE A 401 2.18 5.19 -22.82
N MET A 402 2.23 3.89 -23.14
CA MET A 402 1.16 2.94 -22.87
C MET A 402 0.98 2.70 -21.36
N VAL A 403 2.07 2.60 -20.59
CA VAL A 403 2.01 2.49 -19.12
C VAL A 403 1.29 3.71 -18.54
N VAL A 404 1.72 4.93 -18.92
CA VAL A 404 1.10 6.19 -18.50
C VAL A 404 -0.38 6.25 -18.87
N ALA A 405 -0.72 5.87 -20.10
CA ALA A 405 -2.09 5.86 -20.58
C ALA A 405 -3.02 4.91 -19.80
N ILE A 406 -2.53 3.69 -19.55
CA ILE A 406 -3.30 2.67 -18.84
C ILE A 406 -3.46 3.05 -17.36
N MET A 407 -2.40 3.56 -16.72
CA MET A 407 -2.48 4.04 -15.34
C MET A 407 -3.52 5.16 -15.20
N GLY A 408 -3.51 6.16 -16.09
CA GLY A 408 -4.51 7.23 -16.10
C GLY A 408 -5.91 6.74 -16.40
N LEU A 409 -6.07 5.74 -17.29
CA LEU A 409 -7.37 5.16 -17.64
C LEU A 409 -8.03 4.45 -16.45
N PHE A 410 -7.25 3.70 -15.67
CA PHE A 410 -7.74 2.92 -14.52
C PHE A 410 -7.66 3.67 -13.19
N GLY A 411 -7.18 4.93 -13.16
CA GLY A 411 -6.98 5.68 -11.92
C GLY A 411 -5.99 5.00 -10.97
N ILE A 412 -4.91 4.44 -11.54
CA ILE A 412 -3.85 3.80 -10.74
C ILE A 412 -2.92 4.90 -10.23
N THR A 413 -2.77 4.99 -8.93
CA THR A 413 -1.86 5.93 -8.26
C THR A 413 -0.40 5.58 -8.52
N LEU A 414 0.35 6.55 -9.07
CA LEU A 414 1.80 6.44 -9.23
C LEU A 414 2.49 6.82 -7.91
N THR A 415 3.12 5.85 -7.29
CA THR A 415 3.89 6.03 -6.05
C THR A 415 5.39 6.11 -6.35
N LEU A 416 6.20 6.52 -5.38
CA LEU A 416 7.65 6.58 -5.56
C LEU A 416 8.26 5.20 -5.90
N PRO A 417 7.91 4.08 -5.22
CA PRO A 417 8.28 2.74 -5.71
C PRO A 417 7.69 2.42 -7.09
N GLY A 418 6.49 2.96 -7.43
CA GLY A 418 5.88 2.80 -8.76
C GLY A 418 6.74 3.39 -9.87
N VAL A 419 7.45 4.49 -9.62
CA VAL A 419 8.45 5.04 -10.55
C VAL A 419 9.58 4.02 -10.78
N ALA A 420 10.05 3.35 -9.73
CA ALA A 420 11.04 2.27 -9.89
C ALA A 420 10.49 1.11 -10.72
N ALA A 421 9.20 0.79 -10.59
CA ALA A 421 8.56 -0.21 -11.45
C ALA A 421 8.58 0.22 -12.92
N ILE A 422 8.34 1.50 -13.24
CA ILE A 422 8.48 2.01 -14.61
C ILE A 422 9.91 1.83 -15.12
N VAL A 423 10.92 2.22 -14.33
CA VAL A 423 12.34 2.05 -14.71
C VAL A 423 12.69 0.58 -14.87
N LEU A 424 12.19 -0.28 -14.00
CA LEU A 424 12.38 -1.73 -14.11
C LEU A 424 11.72 -2.29 -15.39
N THR A 425 10.53 -1.82 -15.75
CA THR A 425 9.86 -2.25 -16.99
C THR A 425 10.58 -1.78 -18.24
N ILE A 426 11.36 -0.69 -18.19
CA ILE A 426 12.32 -0.32 -19.25
C ILE A 426 13.33 -1.46 -19.45
N GLY A 427 13.92 -1.98 -18.36
CA GLY A 427 14.86 -3.11 -18.42
C GLY A 427 14.20 -4.38 -18.94
N ILE A 428 13.08 -4.79 -18.37
CA ILE A 428 12.33 -6.01 -18.76
C ILE A 428 11.86 -5.91 -20.22
N GLY A 429 11.41 -4.74 -20.65
CA GLY A 429 10.95 -4.51 -22.03
C GLY A 429 12.04 -4.72 -23.06
N LEU A 430 13.23 -4.26 -22.73
CA LEU A 430 14.38 -4.45 -23.60
C LEU A 430 14.92 -5.88 -23.56
N ASP A 431 14.89 -6.55 -22.41
CA ASP A 431 15.22 -7.98 -22.33
C ASP A 431 14.36 -8.79 -23.31
N ALA A 432 13.04 -8.55 -23.31
CA ALA A 432 12.15 -9.19 -24.28
C ALA A 432 12.51 -8.90 -25.74
N VAL A 433 12.88 -7.66 -26.07
CA VAL A 433 13.29 -7.27 -27.42
C VAL A 433 14.64 -7.89 -27.79
N VAL A 434 15.62 -7.88 -26.88
CA VAL A 434 16.95 -8.49 -27.06
C VAL A 434 16.79 -10.00 -27.32
N LEU A 435 15.94 -10.69 -26.56
CA LEU A 435 15.62 -12.11 -26.76
C LEU A 435 15.11 -12.36 -28.18
N ILE A 436 14.17 -11.53 -28.63
CA ILE A 436 13.62 -11.65 -29.99
C ILE A 436 14.71 -11.43 -31.03
N TYR A 437 15.57 -10.40 -30.86
CA TYR A 437 16.64 -10.06 -31.82
C TYR A 437 17.70 -11.17 -31.92
N GLU A 438 18.16 -11.67 -30.78
CA GLU A 438 19.14 -12.77 -30.75
C GLU A 438 18.55 -14.06 -31.38
N ARG A 439 17.26 -14.35 -31.12
CA ARG A 439 16.61 -15.52 -31.76
C ARG A 439 16.46 -15.34 -33.28
N VAL A 440 16.09 -14.15 -33.74
CA VAL A 440 16.05 -13.84 -35.18
C VAL A 440 17.42 -13.98 -35.81
N ARG A 441 18.49 -13.50 -35.15
CA ARG A 441 19.87 -13.66 -35.59
C ARG A 441 20.32 -15.12 -35.70
N GLU A 442 19.88 -15.95 -34.75
CA GLU A 442 20.13 -17.39 -34.77
C GLU A 442 19.43 -18.08 -35.96
N GLU A 443 18.16 -17.73 -36.21
CA GLU A 443 17.40 -18.27 -37.36
C GLU A 443 17.96 -17.75 -38.70
N GLU A 444 18.53 -16.53 -38.76
CA GLU A 444 19.18 -16.01 -39.96
C GLU A 444 20.41 -16.83 -40.36
N LYS A 445 21.15 -17.39 -39.39
CA LYS A 445 22.28 -18.30 -39.67
C LYS A 445 21.82 -19.62 -40.30
N ASN A 446 20.58 -20.06 -40.04
CA ASN A 446 20.00 -21.30 -40.46
C ASN A 446 19.15 -21.19 -41.75
N THR A 447 18.65 -19.98 -42.06
CA THR A 447 17.72 -19.74 -43.18
C THR A 447 18.31 -18.66 -44.11
N HIS A 448 18.31 -18.90 -45.42
CA HIS A 448 18.82 -17.96 -46.41
C HIS A 448 17.88 -16.78 -46.72
N LEU A 449 16.66 -16.78 -46.15
CA LEU A 449 15.68 -15.72 -46.37
C LEU A 449 15.40 -14.99 -45.04
N LEU A 450 15.74 -13.72 -45.00
CA LEU A 450 15.54 -12.83 -43.85
C LEU A 450 14.08 -12.83 -43.33
N VAL A 451 13.12 -12.90 -44.25
CA VAL A 451 11.69 -12.91 -43.96
C VAL A 451 11.29 -14.14 -43.15
N ASP A 452 11.85 -15.29 -43.48
CA ASP A 452 11.57 -16.56 -42.79
C ASP A 452 12.30 -16.58 -41.42
N ALA A 453 13.54 -16.08 -41.35
CA ALA A 453 14.26 -15.93 -40.09
C ALA A 453 13.48 -15.07 -39.09
N LEU A 454 12.93 -13.93 -39.53
CA LEU A 454 12.09 -13.09 -38.71
C LEU A 454 10.81 -13.81 -38.24
N ARG A 455 10.11 -14.48 -39.16
CA ARG A 455 8.88 -15.17 -38.83
C ARG A 455 9.11 -16.26 -37.77
N HIS A 456 10.13 -17.08 -37.96
CA HIS A 456 10.49 -18.17 -37.06
C HIS A 456 11.03 -17.63 -35.73
N GLY A 457 11.93 -16.63 -35.78
CA GLY A 457 12.48 -16.01 -34.59
C GLY A 457 11.43 -15.38 -33.70
N PHE A 458 10.53 -14.53 -34.23
CA PHE A 458 9.45 -13.93 -33.45
C PHE A 458 8.49 -14.95 -32.86
N ASN A 459 8.10 -15.99 -33.62
CA ASN A 459 7.15 -16.98 -33.13
C ASN A 459 7.73 -17.86 -32.01
N ARG A 460 9.04 -18.22 -32.10
CA ARG A 460 9.72 -18.98 -31.05
C ARG A 460 10.03 -18.15 -29.84
N ALA A 461 10.51 -16.91 -30.03
CA ALA A 461 10.82 -16.00 -28.94
C ALA A 461 9.58 -15.58 -28.14
N ALA A 462 8.42 -15.44 -28.81
CA ALA A 462 7.19 -15.00 -28.14
C ALA A 462 6.76 -15.93 -26.97
N ALA A 463 6.98 -17.24 -27.08
CA ALA A 463 6.68 -18.18 -26.00
C ALA A 463 7.61 -17.95 -24.79
N THR A 464 8.93 -17.82 -25.04
CA THR A 464 9.91 -17.58 -23.99
C THR A 464 9.69 -16.20 -23.32
N VAL A 465 9.33 -15.17 -24.10
CA VAL A 465 8.96 -13.84 -23.57
C VAL A 465 7.70 -13.93 -22.71
N ALA A 466 6.70 -14.73 -23.13
CA ALA A 466 5.49 -14.92 -22.33
C ALA A 466 5.80 -15.63 -20.99
N ASP A 467 6.61 -16.70 -21.03
CA ASP A 467 7.03 -17.44 -19.83
C ASP A 467 7.78 -16.52 -18.85
N ALA A 468 8.71 -15.71 -19.34
CA ALA A 468 9.49 -14.77 -18.55
C ALA A 468 8.60 -13.68 -17.91
N ASN A 469 7.69 -13.09 -18.69
CA ASN A 469 6.77 -12.08 -18.18
C ASN A 469 5.76 -12.65 -17.18
N LEU A 470 5.37 -13.93 -17.32
CA LEU A 470 4.44 -14.59 -16.42
C LEU A 470 5.02 -14.77 -15.01
N THR A 471 6.33 -15.06 -14.89
CA THR A 471 6.98 -15.15 -13.56
C THR A 471 6.92 -13.84 -12.82
N VAL A 472 7.21 -12.72 -13.48
CA VAL A 472 7.11 -11.38 -12.91
C VAL A 472 5.66 -11.02 -12.58
N LEU A 473 4.72 -11.40 -13.44
CA LEU A 473 3.29 -11.15 -13.23
C LEU A 473 2.73 -11.88 -12.00
N ILE A 474 3.14 -13.14 -11.78
CA ILE A 474 2.75 -13.91 -10.60
C ILE A 474 3.19 -13.19 -9.32
N VAL A 475 4.45 -12.78 -9.27
CA VAL A 475 5.01 -12.03 -8.12
C VAL A 475 4.29 -10.71 -7.92
N ALA A 476 4.10 -9.94 -8.99
CA ALA A 476 3.43 -8.65 -8.93
C ALA A 476 1.96 -8.77 -8.49
N ALA A 477 1.26 -9.82 -8.93
CA ALA A 477 -0.13 -10.08 -8.51
C ALA A 477 -0.23 -10.42 -7.02
N ILE A 478 0.67 -11.25 -6.51
CA ILE A 478 0.72 -11.60 -5.08
C ILE A 478 1.04 -10.35 -4.26
N LEU A 479 2.02 -9.56 -4.68
CA LEU A 479 2.39 -8.32 -4.02
C LEU A 479 1.24 -7.31 -4.03
N PHE A 480 0.50 -7.19 -5.13
CA PHE A 480 -0.68 -6.30 -5.23
C PHE A 480 -1.78 -6.68 -4.22
N TYR A 481 -1.99 -7.96 -4.01
CA TYR A 481 -2.98 -8.46 -3.04
C TYR A 481 -2.53 -8.31 -1.59
N ALA A 482 -1.24 -8.60 -1.32
CA ALA A 482 -0.69 -8.65 0.02
C ALA A 482 -0.23 -7.28 0.57
N SER A 483 -0.16 -6.24 -0.27
CA SER A 483 0.35 -4.93 0.16
C SER A 483 -0.71 -3.84 0.12
N SER A 484 -0.41 -2.75 0.79
CA SER A 484 -1.19 -1.50 0.81
C SER A 484 -0.30 -0.30 0.43
N GLY A 485 -0.90 0.86 0.27
CA GLY A 485 -0.17 2.13 0.08
C GLY A 485 0.80 2.12 -1.11
N ALA A 486 2.02 2.58 -0.87
CA ALA A 486 3.05 2.79 -1.88
C ALA A 486 3.49 1.49 -2.60
N VAL A 487 3.59 0.38 -1.86
CA VAL A 487 4.01 -0.92 -2.42
C VAL A 487 2.94 -1.52 -3.33
N ARG A 488 1.66 -1.32 -3.01
CA ARG A 488 0.56 -1.71 -3.90
C ARG A 488 0.59 -0.93 -5.21
N GLY A 489 0.92 0.38 -5.15
CA GLY A 489 1.14 1.20 -6.33
C GLY A 489 2.28 0.68 -7.21
N PHE A 490 3.40 0.26 -6.60
CA PHE A 490 4.50 -0.41 -7.27
C PHE A 490 4.04 -1.67 -8.02
N ALA A 491 3.33 -2.56 -7.31
CA ALA A 491 2.85 -3.82 -7.89
C ALA A 491 1.88 -3.59 -9.05
N ALA A 492 0.95 -2.64 -8.91
CA ALA A 492 0.01 -2.26 -9.97
C ALA A 492 0.73 -1.72 -11.21
N THR A 493 1.71 -0.83 -11.01
CA THR A 493 2.54 -0.28 -12.09
C THR A 493 3.33 -1.39 -12.79
N LEU A 494 3.88 -2.34 -12.03
CA LEU A 494 4.62 -3.47 -12.58
C LEU A 494 3.72 -4.40 -13.40
N ILE A 495 2.50 -4.70 -12.93
CA ILE A 495 1.50 -5.47 -13.68
C ILE A 495 1.21 -4.81 -15.03
N VAL A 496 0.88 -3.52 -15.02
CA VAL A 496 0.63 -2.74 -16.25
C VAL A 496 1.86 -2.78 -17.16
N GLY A 497 3.05 -2.55 -16.59
CA GLY A 497 4.32 -2.58 -17.31
C GLY A 497 4.61 -3.91 -17.99
N VAL A 498 4.34 -5.03 -17.35
CA VAL A 498 4.52 -6.38 -17.91
C VAL A 498 3.60 -6.61 -19.11
N PHE A 499 2.32 -6.23 -18.99
CA PHE A 499 1.37 -6.37 -20.11
C PHE A 499 1.75 -5.49 -21.31
N THR A 500 2.11 -4.21 -21.06
CA THR A 500 2.52 -3.30 -22.12
C THR A 500 3.84 -3.72 -22.76
N THR A 501 4.77 -4.23 -21.97
CA THR A 501 6.04 -4.80 -22.43
C THR A 501 5.83 -5.99 -23.37
N PHE A 502 4.97 -6.93 -22.99
CA PHE A 502 4.65 -8.05 -23.85
C PHE A 502 4.03 -7.59 -25.19
N PHE A 503 3.09 -6.64 -25.11
CA PHE A 503 2.46 -6.08 -26.31
C PHE A 503 3.46 -5.36 -27.21
N THR A 504 4.30 -4.48 -26.65
CA THR A 504 5.24 -3.67 -27.43
C THR A 504 6.37 -4.51 -28.00
N SER A 505 6.93 -5.46 -27.24
CA SER A 505 8.02 -6.32 -27.73
C SER A 505 7.56 -7.28 -28.83
N CYS A 506 6.42 -7.95 -28.66
CA CYS A 506 5.95 -8.97 -29.60
C CYS A 506 5.20 -8.40 -30.81
N PHE A 507 4.41 -7.32 -30.64
CA PHE A 507 3.54 -6.81 -31.71
C PHE A 507 4.05 -5.50 -32.31
N VAL A 508 4.37 -4.47 -31.49
CA VAL A 508 4.81 -3.18 -32.00
C VAL A 508 6.18 -3.31 -32.65
N THR A 509 7.15 -3.93 -31.99
CA THR A 509 8.48 -4.16 -32.54
C THR A 509 8.44 -4.96 -33.83
N ARG A 510 7.62 -6.00 -33.90
CA ARG A 510 7.40 -6.76 -35.13
C ARG A 510 6.84 -5.90 -36.26
N SER A 511 5.85 -5.05 -35.97
CA SER A 511 5.26 -4.14 -36.94
C SER A 511 6.27 -3.12 -37.48
N LEU A 512 7.06 -2.51 -36.59
CA LEU A 512 8.11 -1.55 -36.97
C LEU A 512 9.18 -2.18 -37.84
N ILE A 513 9.68 -3.37 -37.47
CA ILE A 513 10.69 -4.09 -38.26
C ILE A 513 10.13 -4.49 -39.63
N THR A 514 8.89 -4.98 -39.69
CA THR A 514 8.24 -5.35 -40.95
C THR A 514 8.09 -4.12 -41.86
N MET A 515 7.71 -2.98 -41.31
CA MET A 515 7.59 -1.72 -42.05
C MET A 515 8.95 -1.23 -42.58
N TRP A 516 10.00 -1.34 -41.75
CA TRP A 516 11.36 -0.99 -42.16
C TRP A 516 11.87 -1.88 -43.31
N ILE A 517 11.69 -3.23 -43.18
CA ILE A 517 12.14 -4.20 -44.20
C ILE A 517 11.36 -4.02 -45.51
N SER A 518 10.05 -3.78 -45.46
CA SER A 518 9.25 -3.57 -46.65
C SER A 518 9.69 -2.35 -47.48
N ARG A 519 10.20 -1.30 -46.80
CA ARG A 519 10.68 -0.08 -47.43
C ARG A 519 12.13 -0.20 -47.95
N ARG A 520 13.03 -0.82 -47.15
CA ARG A 520 14.50 -0.81 -47.45
C ARG A 520 14.98 -2.09 -48.14
N LYS A 521 14.20 -3.20 -48.06
CA LYS A 521 14.49 -4.53 -48.64
C LYS A 521 15.95 -4.98 -48.39
N PRO A 522 16.47 -4.94 -47.16
CA PRO A 522 17.81 -5.40 -46.85
C PRO A 522 17.96 -6.88 -47.17
N ARG A 523 19.13 -7.30 -47.66
CA ARG A 523 19.42 -8.73 -47.96
C ARG A 523 19.76 -9.51 -46.68
N THR A 524 20.35 -8.85 -45.70
CA THR A 524 20.69 -9.40 -44.39
C THR A 524 20.26 -8.42 -43.35
N LEU A 525 19.91 -8.89 -42.15
CA LEU A 525 19.89 -8.04 -40.98
C LEU A 525 21.33 -7.61 -40.76
N LEU A 526 21.67 -6.41 -41.20
CA LEU A 526 22.85 -5.70 -40.72
C LEU A 526 22.60 -5.38 -39.25
N VAL A 527 22.61 -6.41 -38.47
CA VAL A 527 22.63 -6.32 -37.01
C VAL A 527 23.99 -5.77 -36.71
N GLY A 528 23.99 -4.49 -36.36
CA GLY A 528 25.22 -3.81 -36.06
C GLY A 528 25.77 -4.12 -34.68
N VAL A 529 25.52 -5.31 -34.19
CA VAL A 529 26.44 -5.84 -33.18
C VAL A 529 27.72 -6.05 -33.91
N ARG A 530 28.70 -5.22 -33.64
CA ARG A 530 30.10 -5.49 -33.85
C ARG A 530 30.24 -6.97 -33.48
N SER A 531 30.41 -7.83 -34.51
CA SER A 531 30.38 -9.30 -34.46
C SER A 531 30.89 -9.79 -33.13
N GLY A 532 29.94 -10.29 -32.32
CA GLY A 532 30.14 -11.13 -31.15
C GLY A 532 31.36 -10.86 -30.30
N ILE A 533 31.30 -9.94 -29.36
CA ILE A 533 32.25 -9.94 -28.26
C ILE A 533 32.29 -11.32 -27.61
N PHE A 534 31.15 -12.05 -27.67
CA PHE A 534 30.97 -13.38 -27.09
C PHE A 534 30.57 -14.48 -28.07
N ASP A 535 30.44 -14.23 -29.40
CA ASP A 535 30.03 -15.24 -30.38
C ASP A 535 31.00 -16.44 -30.48
N ASN A 536 32.25 -16.26 -30.08
CA ASN A 536 33.29 -17.31 -30.03
C ASN A 536 33.70 -17.64 -28.60
N ALA A 537 32.90 -17.23 -27.58
CA ALA A 537 33.20 -17.56 -26.21
C ALA A 537 33.03 -19.08 -26.00
N ASN A 538 34.10 -19.73 -25.59
CA ASN A 538 34.13 -21.16 -25.21
C ASN A 538 34.60 -21.26 -23.76
N ILE A 539 33.80 -20.66 -22.87
CA ILE A 539 34.12 -20.60 -21.44
C ILE A 539 33.63 -21.88 -20.78
N ARG A 540 34.51 -22.54 -20.05
CA ARG A 540 34.17 -23.77 -19.29
C ARG A 540 33.62 -23.41 -17.91
N PHE A 541 32.39 -22.96 -17.82
CA PHE A 541 31.71 -22.55 -16.58
C PHE A 541 31.65 -23.70 -15.58
N MET A 542 31.34 -24.91 -16.06
CA MET A 542 31.23 -26.09 -15.18
C MET A 542 32.59 -26.57 -14.65
N GLY A 543 33.71 -26.13 -15.22
CA GLY A 543 35.05 -26.41 -14.72
C GLY A 543 35.32 -25.86 -13.32
N ILE A 544 34.83 -24.65 -13.04
CA ILE A 544 34.99 -23.96 -11.77
C ILE A 544 33.81 -24.15 -10.80
N ARG A 545 32.79 -24.93 -11.16
CA ARG A 545 31.52 -25.08 -10.42
C ARG A 545 31.72 -25.44 -8.92
N ARG A 546 32.73 -26.21 -8.59
CA ARG A 546 33.00 -26.61 -7.20
C ARG A 546 33.39 -25.40 -6.35
N TYR A 547 34.25 -24.55 -6.88
CA TYR A 547 34.69 -23.33 -6.18
C TYR A 547 33.54 -22.33 -6.05
N THR A 548 32.82 -22.05 -7.12
CA THR A 548 31.71 -21.10 -7.10
C THR A 548 30.60 -21.55 -6.18
N PHE A 549 30.22 -22.84 -6.21
CA PHE A 549 29.21 -23.40 -5.32
C PHE A 549 29.66 -23.37 -3.85
N THR A 550 30.93 -23.70 -3.57
CA THR A 550 31.47 -23.66 -2.20
C THR A 550 31.51 -22.23 -1.67
N VAL A 551 31.94 -21.27 -2.49
CA VAL A 551 31.95 -19.84 -2.09
C VAL A 551 30.55 -19.34 -1.83
N SER A 552 29.61 -19.63 -2.72
CA SER A 552 28.20 -19.22 -2.54
C SER A 552 27.56 -19.86 -1.31
N ALA A 553 27.84 -21.16 -1.06
CA ALA A 553 27.34 -21.83 0.14
C ALA A 553 27.97 -21.23 1.40
N ALA A 554 29.27 -20.95 1.39
CA ALA A 554 29.95 -20.30 2.51
C ALA A 554 29.39 -18.89 2.77
N LEU A 555 29.17 -18.10 1.71
CA LEU A 555 28.55 -16.78 1.82
C LEU A 555 27.12 -16.87 2.40
N SER A 556 26.32 -17.83 1.93
CA SER A 556 24.97 -18.04 2.46
C SER A 556 25.00 -18.43 3.95
N VAL A 557 25.95 -19.30 4.36
CA VAL A 557 26.12 -19.66 5.78
C VAL A 557 26.56 -18.45 6.60
N VAL A 558 27.53 -17.67 6.12
CA VAL A 558 27.95 -16.41 6.78
C VAL A 558 26.80 -15.44 6.93
N THR A 559 25.97 -15.29 5.90
CA THR A 559 24.77 -14.46 5.94
C THR A 559 23.79 -14.94 7.02
N LEU A 560 23.50 -16.24 7.07
CA LEU A 560 22.60 -16.81 8.07
C LEU A 560 23.17 -16.65 9.50
N LEU A 561 24.48 -16.81 9.67
CA LEU A 561 25.13 -16.55 10.95
C LEU A 561 25.07 -15.06 11.32
N ALA A 562 25.34 -14.15 10.38
CA ALA A 562 25.22 -12.72 10.61
C ALA A 562 23.79 -12.33 10.98
N PHE A 563 22.79 -12.90 10.29
CA PHE A 563 21.38 -12.71 10.63
C PHE A 563 21.06 -13.20 12.05
N ALA A 564 21.59 -14.34 12.48
CA ALA A 564 21.36 -14.90 13.80
C ALA A 564 22.09 -14.14 14.94
N THR A 565 23.25 -13.52 14.65
CA THR A 565 24.11 -12.88 15.67
C THR A 565 23.91 -11.36 15.74
N VAL A 566 23.83 -10.70 14.60
CA VAL A 566 23.68 -9.23 14.50
C VAL A 566 22.20 -8.85 14.45
N GLY A 567 21.37 -9.70 13.85
CA GLY A 567 19.97 -9.39 13.57
C GLY A 567 19.81 -8.45 12.38
N MET A 568 18.58 -8.12 12.07
CA MET A 568 18.21 -7.22 10.98
C MET A 568 17.49 -5.98 11.55
N HIS A 569 17.82 -4.81 11.05
CA HIS A 569 17.13 -3.59 11.44
C HIS A 569 15.75 -3.56 10.78
N LEU A 570 14.73 -3.92 11.55
CA LEU A 570 13.34 -3.87 11.09
C LEU A 570 12.85 -2.42 11.10
N GLY A 571 12.22 -2.02 10.00
CA GLY A 571 11.52 -0.75 9.91
C GLY A 571 10.23 -0.73 10.72
N VAL A 572 9.64 0.45 10.89
CA VAL A 572 8.37 0.64 11.65
C VAL A 572 7.21 -0.19 11.09
N ASP A 573 7.23 -0.54 9.81
CA ASP A 573 6.23 -1.42 9.21
C ASP A 573 6.15 -2.78 9.91
N PHE A 574 7.27 -3.27 10.46
CA PHE A 574 7.37 -4.60 11.11
C PHE A 574 7.56 -4.52 12.62
N ALA A 575 8.33 -3.55 13.09
CA ALA A 575 8.61 -3.37 14.51
C ALA A 575 7.53 -2.54 15.23
N GLY A 576 6.75 -1.76 14.49
CA GLY A 576 5.92 -0.69 15.06
C GLY A 576 6.77 0.51 15.49
N GLY A 577 6.11 1.58 15.94
CA GLY A 577 6.77 2.80 16.38
C GLY A 577 6.63 3.96 15.41
N SER A 578 7.51 4.96 15.54
CA SER A 578 7.40 6.19 14.77
C SER A 578 8.73 6.59 14.14
N ILE A 579 8.65 7.10 12.90
CA ILE A 579 9.76 7.76 12.20
C ILE A 579 9.35 9.21 11.93
N ILE A 580 10.20 10.13 12.39
CA ILE A 580 9.94 11.56 12.25
C ILE A 580 11.18 12.21 11.64
N GLU A 581 10.99 12.82 10.48
CA GLU A 581 12.02 13.62 9.81
C GLU A 581 11.79 15.09 10.14
N VAL A 582 12.80 15.70 10.72
CA VAL A 582 12.77 17.12 11.11
C VAL A 582 13.85 17.89 10.38
N ARG A 583 13.53 19.14 10.02
CA ARG A 583 14.46 20.07 9.38
C ARG A 583 14.65 21.29 10.26
N ALA A 584 15.89 21.65 10.54
CA ALA A 584 16.21 22.84 11.33
C ALA A 584 15.73 24.11 10.63
N LYS A 585 14.99 24.96 11.35
CA LYS A 585 14.55 26.27 10.86
C LYS A 585 15.71 27.22 10.67
N GLN A 586 16.76 27.09 11.48
CA GLN A 586 17.99 27.87 11.39
C GLN A 586 19.20 26.99 11.73
N GLY A 587 20.31 27.18 11.02
CA GLY A 587 21.55 26.46 11.29
C GLY A 587 21.56 25.01 10.85
N VAL A 588 22.32 24.18 11.54
CA VAL A 588 22.50 22.73 11.28
C VAL A 588 21.71 21.95 12.33
N ALA A 589 21.15 20.79 11.97
CA ALA A 589 20.48 19.92 12.93
C ALA A 589 21.48 19.38 13.97
N ASP A 590 21.26 19.73 15.24
CA ASP A 590 22.08 19.26 16.38
C ASP A 590 21.51 17.95 16.92
N LEU A 591 22.09 16.85 16.45
CA LEU A 591 21.64 15.49 16.81
C LEU A 591 21.76 15.20 18.31
N ALA A 592 22.83 15.70 18.96
CA ALA A 592 23.05 15.46 20.37
C ALA A 592 22.01 16.17 21.23
N ASN A 593 21.68 17.42 20.87
CA ASN A 593 20.64 18.20 21.55
C ASN A 593 19.26 17.55 21.34
N ILE A 594 18.92 17.15 20.11
CA ILE A 594 17.65 16.45 19.81
C ILE A 594 17.56 15.18 20.66
N GLN A 595 18.62 14.34 20.63
CA GLN A 595 18.66 13.07 21.36
C GLN A 595 18.46 13.26 22.86
N SER A 596 19.18 14.21 23.49
CA SER A 596 19.07 14.42 24.94
C SER A 596 17.67 14.90 25.33
N ARG A 597 17.09 15.85 24.61
CA ARG A 597 15.74 16.37 24.89
C ARG A 597 14.67 15.30 24.79
N LEU A 598 14.76 14.46 23.76
CA LEU A 598 13.77 13.41 23.54
C LEU A 598 13.94 12.21 24.47
N GLN A 599 15.16 11.88 24.87
CA GLN A 599 15.42 10.79 25.79
C GLN A 599 14.91 11.06 27.21
N ASP A 600 14.86 12.34 27.61
CA ASP A 600 14.26 12.78 28.87
C ASP A 600 12.72 12.81 28.81
N ALA A 601 12.16 13.06 27.64
CA ALA A 601 10.71 13.27 27.45
C ALA A 601 9.93 11.99 27.10
N ILE A 602 10.57 11.02 26.44
CA ILE A 602 9.89 9.83 25.89
C ILE A 602 10.41 8.57 26.56
N PRO A 603 9.52 7.69 27.10
CA PRO A 603 9.93 6.38 27.61
C PRO A 603 10.44 5.50 26.46
N GLY A 604 11.62 4.89 26.63
CA GLY A 604 12.18 3.92 25.68
C GLY A 604 13.36 4.44 24.87
N ASP A 605 13.75 3.67 23.85
CA ASP A 605 14.93 3.99 23.02
C ASP A 605 14.54 4.93 21.88
N VAL A 606 15.12 6.12 21.89
CA VAL A 606 14.99 7.13 20.82
C VAL A 606 16.32 7.19 20.10
N ARG A 607 16.34 7.03 18.80
CA ARG A 607 17.53 7.15 17.96
C ARG A 607 17.41 8.33 17.03
N VAL A 608 18.49 9.13 16.96
CA VAL A 608 18.56 10.30 16.08
C VAL A 608 19.71 10.08 15.09
N GLU A 609 19.38 10.10 13.82
CA GLU A 609 20.33 9.87 12.72
C GLU A 609 20.41 11.11 11.84
N ARG A 610 21.57 11.33 11.23
CA ARG A 610 21.75 12.42 10.27
C ARG A 610 21.31 11.97 8.88
N LEU A 611 20.55 12.79 8.20
CA LEU A 611 20.30 12.65 6.77
C LEU A 611 21.45 13.27 5.96
N ASP A 612 21.51 12.99 4.64
CA ASP A 612 22.53 13.54 3.73
C ASP A 612 22.58 15.08 3.77
N ASP A 613 21.44 15.72 4.01
CA ASP A 613 21.33 17.14 4.28
C ASP A 613 21.69 17.45 5.75
N ARG A 614 22.68 18.37 5.95
CA ARG A 614 23.10 18.80 7.28
C ARG A 614 21.99 19.51 8.08
N LEU A 615 20.93 19.92 7.42
CA LEU A 615 19.78 20.62 8.01
C LEU A 615 18.76 19.65 8.59
N SER A 616 18.76 18.39 8.17
CA SER A 616 17.72 17.41 8.48
C SER A 616 18.23 16.29 9.40
N ALA A 617 17.35 15.83 10.28
CA ALA A 617 17.59 14.71 11.19
C ALA A 617 16.40 13.74 11.13
N LEU A 618 16.69 12.45 11.21
CA LEU A 618 15.72 11.39 11.33
C LEU A 618 15.64 10.92 12.77
N ILE A 619 14.46 10.99 13.34
CA ILE A 619 14.17 10.56 14.72
C ILE A 619 13.37 9.28 14.64
N ARG A 620 13.83 8.25 15.33
CA ARG A 620 13.15 6.96 15.46
C ARG A 620 12.73 6.76 16.89
N VAL A 621 11.47 6.52 17.10
CA VAL A 621 10.89 6.17 18.39
C VAL A 621 10.40 4.74 18.29
N HIS A 622 10.92 3.86 19.14
CA HIS A 622 10.49 2.46 19.20
C HIS A 622 9.04 2.35 19.66
N ALA A 623 8.42 1.22 19.36
CA ALA A 623 7.06 0.93 19.77
C ALA A 623 6.87 1.11 21.28
N GLN A 624 5.84 1.87 21.67
CA GLN A 624 5.56 2.23 23.06
C GLN A 624 4.68 1.18 23.73
N GLU A 625 4.94 0.91 25.02
CA GLU A 625 4.05 0.12 25.85
C GLU A 625 2.78 0.91 26.14
N GLY A 626 1.62 0.39 25.77
CA GLY A 626 0.31 1.05 25.93
C GLY A 626 -0.48 1.15 24.62
N GLY A 627 0.04 0.56 23.55
CA GLY A 627 -0.68 0.41 22.28
C GLY A 627 -0.72 1.69 21.44
N GLU A 628 -1.75 1.80 20.61
CA GLU A 628 -1.86 2.82 19.56
C GLU A 628 -1.91 4.25 20.10
N ASN A 629 -2.54 4.46 21.28
CA ASN A 629 -2.62 5.77 21.93
C ASN A 629 -1.26 6.22 22.46
N ALA A 630 -0.43 5.31 22.97
CA ALA A 630 0.90 5.63 23.45
C ALA A 630 1.83 6.07 22.31
N GLU A 631 1.73 5.44 21.13
CA GLU A 631 2.45 5.87 19.93
C GLU A 631 2.09 7.31 19.53
N GLN A 632 0.81 7.65 19.55
CA GLN A 632 0.36 8.99 19.18
C GLN A 632 0.81 10.03 20.22
N SER A 633 0.82 9.66 21.50
CA SER A 633 1.34 10.51 22.57
C SER A 633 2.84 10.77 22.42
N ALA A 634 3.62 9.76 22.06
CA ALA A 634 5.05 9.93 21.81
C ALA A 634 5.33 10.91 20.66
N VAL A 635 4.59 10.84 19.56
CA VAL A 635 4.72 11.80 18.44
C VAL A 635 4.35 13.21 18.89
N THR A 636 3.31 13.34 19.72
CA THR A 636 2.89 14.65 20.25
C THR A 636 4.00 15.25 21.12
N LEU A 637 4.61 14.46 21.99
CA LEU A 637 5.76 14.88 22.82
C LEU A 637 6.96 15.33 21.96
N VAL A 638 7.30 14.56 20.91
CA VAL A 638 8.36 14.97 19.95
C VAL A 638 8.04 16.34 19.33
N ARG A 639 6.77 16.57 18.96
CA ARG A 639 6.35 17.84 18.38
C ARG A 639 6.44 18.98 19.38
N GLU A 640 5.95 18.80 20.59
CA GLU A 640 6.00 19.82 21.65
C GLU A 640 7.43 20.24 21.94
N GLU A 641 8.34 19.27 22.03
CA GLU A 641 9.74 19.52 22.31
C GLU A 641 10.49 20.21 21.17
N LEU A 642 10.20 19.87 19.92
CA LEU A 642 11.02 20.30 18.78
C LEU A 642 10.39 21.38 17.89
N ASN A 643 9.08 21.66 17.99
CA ASN A 643 8.37 22.55 17.08
C ASN A 643 8.90 24.01 17.05
N LYS A 644 9.57 24.45 18.09
CA LYS A 644 10.18 25.81 18.14
C LYS A 644 11.36 25.93 17.17
N ASP A 645 12.17 24.89 17.08
CA ASP A 645 13.47 24.90 16.40
C ASP A 645 13.48 24.18 15.08
N TYR A 646 12.51 23.26 14.87
CA TYR A 646 12.46 22.35 13.71
C TYR A 646 11.09 22.38 13.02
N ASP A 647 11.10 22.16 11.72
CA ASP A 647 9.92 21.86 10.90
C ASP A 647 9.83 20.34 10.66
N PHE A 648 8.63 19.79 10.72
CA PHE A 648 8.38 18.36 10.54
C PHE A 648 8.14 18.06 9.06
N SER A 649 9.14 17.49 8.40
CA SER A 649 9.11 17.23 6.96
C SER A 649 8.34 15.95 6.61
N ARG A 650 8.48 14.92 7.48
CA ARG A 650 7.83 13.62 7.32
C ARG A 650 7.54 13.03 8.70
N VAL A 651 6.37 12.46 8.85
CA VAL A 651 5.97 11.72 10.05
C VAL A 651 5.34 10.41 9.61
N GLU A 652 5.86 9.31 10.11
CA GLU A 652 5.29 7.97 9.92
C GLU A 652 5.11 7.32 11.27
N VAL A 653 3.90 6.82 11.53
CA VAL A 653 3.53 6.13 12.75
C VAL A 653 2.85 4.83 12.37
N VAL A 654 3.27 3.73 12.95
CA VAL A 654 2.65 2.42 12.74
C VAL A 654 2.42 1.78 14.09
N GLY A 655 1.17 1.61 14.45
CA GLY A 655 0.78 0.95 15.69
C GLY A 655 1.11 -0.56 15.70
N PRO A 656 1.30 -1.16 16.88
CA PRO A 656 1.76 -2.55 17.02
C PRO A 656 0.78 -3.58 16.43
N ALA A 657 -0.52 -3.31 16.46
CA ALA A 657 -1.51 -4.20 15.84
C ALA A 657 -1.38 -4.22 14.32
N VAL A 658 -1.13 -3.06 13.70
CA VAL A 658 -0.96 -2.94 12.26
C VAL A 658 0.36 -3.56 11.81
N SER A 659 1.48 -3.33 12.54
CA SER A 659 2.78 -3.92 12.21
C SER A 659 2.76 -5.45 12.29
N GLY A 660 2.07 -6.03 13.28
CA GLY A 660 1.86 -7.47 13.38
C GLY A 660 1.06 -8.07 12.21
N GLU A 661 0.02 -7.38 11.75
CA GLU A 661 -0.77 -7.78 10.57
C GLU A 661 0.07 -7.70 9.29
N ILE A 662 0.84 -6.62 9.11
CA ILE A 662 1.75 -6.42 7.98
C ILE A 662 2.80 -7.54 7.96
N THR A 663 3.44 -7.85 9.08
CA THR A 663 4.47 -8.90 9.20
C THR A 663 3.93 -10.26 8.78
N THR A 664 2.75 -10.63 9.26
CA THR A 664 2.11 -11.91 8.94
C THR A 664 1.75 -11.97 7.45
N THR A 665 1.12 -10.93 6.92
CA THR A 665 0.70 -10.87 5.52
C THR A 665 1.90 -10.88 4.57
N ALA A 666 2.97 -10.14 4.89
CA ALA A 666 4.18 -10.08 4.12
C ALA A 666 4.92 -11.44 4.08
N SER A 667 5.02 -12.12 5.23
CA SER A 667 5.63 -13.46 5.31
C SER A 667 4.85 -14.49 4.48
N LEU A 668 3.53 -14.45 4.57
CA LEU A 668 2.65 -15.31 3.76
C LEU A 668 2.77 -14.99 2.26
N ALA A 669 2.92 -13.72 1.88
CA ALA A 669 3.09 -13.31 0.49
C ALA A 669 4.39 -13.84 -0.11
N VAL A 670 5.51 -13.76 0.63
CA VAL A 670 6.80 -14.31 0.19
C VAL A 670 6.70 -15.83 0.01
N LEU A 671 6.12 -16.53 0.97
CA LEU A 671 5.92 -17.98 0.88
C LEU A 671 5.01 -18.35 -0.30
N ALA A 672 3.90 -17.65 -0.47
CA ALA A 672 2.96 -17.87 -1.57
C ALA A 672 3.62 -17.62 -2.93
N ALA A 673 4.45 -16.60 -3.05
CA ALA A 673 5.20 -16.31 -4.26
C ALA A 673 6.18 -17.44 -4.61
N LEU A 674 6.96 -17.91 -3.64
CA LEU A 674 7.89 -19.04 -3.84
C LEU A 674 7.15 -20.32 -4.26
N ILE A 675 6.02 -20.63 -3.61
CA ILE A 675 5.20 -21.79 -3.96
C ILE A 675 4.59 -21.65 -5.36
N ALA A 676 4.00 -20.49 -5.69
CA ALA A 676 3.37 -20.25 -6.97
C ALA A 676 4.39 -20.36 -8.12
N ILE A 677 5.60 -19.85 -7.91
CA ILE A 677 6.70 -19.96 -8.87
C ILE A 677 7.17 -21.42 -9.00
N LEU A 678 7.34 -22.14 -7.90
CA LEU A 678 7.71 -23.54 -7.90
C LEU A 678 6.71 -24.37 -8.74
N VAL A 679 5.42 -24.18 -8.47
CA VAL A 679 4.34 -24.84 -9.19
C VAL A 679 4.38 -24.47 -10.68
N TYR A 680 4.53 -23.19 -11.01
CA TYR A 680 4.62 -22.72 -12.38
C TYR A 680 5.78 -23.37 -13.14
N ILE A 681 7.00 -23.35 -12.56
CA ILE A 681 8.18 -23.93 -13.19
C ILE A 681 8.03 -25.45 -13.30
N TRP A 682 7.45 -26.12 -12.31
CA TRP A 682 7.19 -27.56 -12.35
C TRP A 682 6.17 -27.94 -13.46
N LEU A 683 5.15 -27.15 -13.67
CA LEU A 683 4.20 -27.35 -14.76
C LEU A 683 4.81 -27.08 -16.14
N ARG A 684 5.77 -26.15 -16.22
CA ARG A 684 6.39 -25.72 -17.47
C ARG A 684 7.62 -26.53 -17.85
N PHE A 685 8.38 -26.98 -16.88
CA PHE A 685 9.62 -27.75 -17.00
C PHE A 685 9.53 -29.05 -16.17
N GLU A 686 10.52 -29.92 -16.32
CA GLU A 686 10.68 -31.11 -15.49
C GLU A 686 11.05 -30.71 -14.05
N TRP A 687 10.69 -31.55 -13.06
CA TRP A 687 10.86 -31.23 -11.63
C TRP A 687 12.30 -30.88 -11.22
N GLN A 688 13.32 -31.44 -11.92
CA GLN A 688 14.71 -31.12 -11.63
C GLN A 688 15.05 -29.65 -11.90
N PHE A 689 14.49 -29.08 -12.97
CA PHE A 689 14.64 -27.65 -13.29
C PHE A 689 13.91 -26.78 -12.25
N ALA A 690 12.75 -27.23 -11.80
CA ALA A 690 12.00 -26.51 -10.78
C ALA A 690 12.77 -26.43 -9.44
N VAL A 691 13.33 -27.54 -9.01
CA VAL A 691 14.15 -27.57 -7.78
C VAL A 691 15.42 -26.74 -7.95
N GLY A 692 16.11 -26.82 -9.11
CA GLY A 692 17.28 -26.00 -9.39
C GLY A 692 16.99 -24.50 -9.36
N ALA A 693 15.85 -24.08 -9.93
CA ALA A 693 15.42 -22.70 -9.91
C ALA A 693 15.12 -22.20 -8.51
N ILE A 694 14.42 -23.01 -7.69
CA ILE A 694 14.11 -22.62 -6.28
C ILE A 694 15.38 -22.51 -5.44
N ILE A 695 16.34 -23.42 -5.60
CA ILE A 695 17.63 -23.35 -4.87
C ILE A 695 18.37 -22.06 -5.23
N ALA A 696 18.40 -21.69 -6.51
CA ALA A 696 19.01 -20.44 -6.96
C ALA A 696 18.26 -19.21 -6.42
N THR A 697 16.94 -19.22 -6.47
CA THR A 697 16.10 -18.13 -5.94
C THR A 697 16.29 -17.97 -4.42
N LEU A 698 16.29 -19.08 -3.68
CA LEU A 698 16.50 -19.05 -2.24
C LEU A 698 17.89 -18.51 -1.89
N HIS A 699 18.92 -18.92 -2.63
CA HIS A 699 20.26 -18.35 -2.50
C HIS A 699 20.26 -16.83 -2.70
N ASP A 700 19.58 -16.31 -3.74
CA ASP A 700 19.54 -14.89 -4.03
C ASP A 700 18.80 -14.11 -2.94
N VAL A 701 17.72 -14.68 -2.40
CA VAL A 701 16.99 -14.10 -1.26
C VAL A 701 17.89 -14.06 -0.01
N ILE A 702 18.59 -15.15 0.31
CA ILE A 702 19.49 -15.22 1.46
C ILE A 702 20.59 -14.16 1.35
N LEU A 703 21.24 -14.04 0.20
CA LEU A 703 22.28 -13.03 0.00
C LEU A 703 21.73 -11.60 0.05
N THR A 704 20.52 -11.38 -0.44
CA THR A 704 19.85 -10.07 -0.35
C THR A 704 19.52 -9.72 1.10
N LEU A 705 19.05 -10.67 1.90
CA LEU A 705 18.87 -10.47 3.35
C LEU A 705 20.20 -10.17 4.03
N GLY A 706 21.28 -10.84 3.61
CA GLY A 706 22.64 -10.56 4.07
C GLY A 706 23.09 -9.13 3.77
N LEU A 707 22.69 -8.59 2.63
CA LEU A 707 22.98 -7.20 2.30
C LEU A 707 22.34 -6.25 3.32
N PHE A 708 21.07 -6.47 3.71
CA PHE A 708 20.41 -5.66 4.74
C PHE A 708 21.14 -5.73 6.08
N VAL A 709 21.56 -6.92 6.50
CA VAL A 709 22.31 -7.10 7.76
C VAL A 709 23.66 -6.39 7.72
N LEU A 710 24.42 -6.53 6.62
CA LEU A 710 25.76 -5.98 6.47
C LEU A 710 25.77 -4.45 6.33
N THR A 711 24.78 -3.89 5.66
CA THR A 711 24.70 -2.45 5.42
C THR A 711 23.96 -1.70 6.53
N GLY A 712 23.26 -2.41 7.42
CA GLY A 712 22.41 -1.79 8.43
C GLY A 712 21.18 -1.07 7.88
N MET A 713 20.86 -1.26 6.60
CA MET A 713 19.66 -0.67 6.00
C MET A 713 18.40 -1.23 6.63
N GLU A 714 17.39 -0.39 6.77
CA GLU A 714 16.08 -0.81 7.28
C GLU A 714 15.38 -1.77 6.33
N PHE A 715 14.88 -2.83 6.91
CA PHE A 715 14.01 -3.77 6.25
C PHE A 715 12.55 -3.39 6.51
N ASN A 716 11.90 -2.84 5.50
CA ASN A 716 10.51 -2.39 5.51
C ASN A 716 9.70 -3.06 4.38
N MET A 717 8.44 -2.66 4.19
CA MET A 717 7.60 -3.22 3.12
C MET A 717 8.17 -3.01 1.71
N THR A 718 8.93 -1.93 1.48
CA THR A 718 9.62 -1.74 0.19
C THR A 718 10.78 -2.72 0.02
N GLY A 719 11.43 -3.14 1.09
CA GLY A 719 12.43 -4.22 1.09
C GLY A 719 11.85 -5.55 0.63
N ILE A 720 10.64 -5.91 1.09
CA ILE A 720 9.92 -7.10 0.60
C ILE A 720 9.58 -6.98 -0.88
N ALA A 721 9.11 -5.81 -1.32
CA ALA A 721 8.85 -5.56 -2.74
C ALA A 721 10.12 -5.74 -3.59
N ALA A 722 11.28 -5.28 -3.10
CA ALA A 722 12.57 -5.49 -3.75
C ALA A 722 12.92 -6.97 -3.83
N ILE A 723 12.84 -7.72 -2.74
CA ILE A 723 13.14 -9.16 -2.70
C ILE A 723 12.23 -9.93 -3.67
N LEU A 724 10.91 -9.70 -3.62
CA LEU A 724 9.98 -10.37 -4.52
C LEU A 724 10.25 -10.02 -5.99
N THR A 725 10.65 -8.78 -6.26
CA THR A 725 11.04 -8.35 -7.61
C THR A 725 12.31 -9.05 -8.08
N ILE A 726 13.31 -9.17 -7.21
CA ILE A 726 14.56 -9.90 -7.49
C ILE A 726 14.25 -11.37 -7.79
N VAL A 727 13.37 -12.00 -7.02
CA VAL A 727 12.90 -13.36 -7.27
C VAL A 727 12.32 -13.51 -8.68
N GLY A 728 11.42 -12.59 -9.07
CA GLY A 728 10.84 -12.59 -10.43
C GLY A 728 11.88 -12.38 -11.53
N TYR A 729 12.82 -11.48 -11.32
CA TYR A 729 13.87 -11.13 -12.28
C TYR A 729 14.91 -12.25 -12.41
N SER A 730 15.42 -12.80 -11.31
CA SER A 730 16.40 -13.90 -11.31
C SER A 730 15.87 -15.14 -12.02
N LEU A 731 14.58 -15.41 -11.82
CA LEU A 731 13.92 -16.52 -12.51
C LEU A 731 13.78 -16.31 -14.02
N ASN A 732 13.58 -15.07 -14.48
CA ASN A 732 13.52 -14.78 -15.90
C ASN A 732 14.79 -15.25 -16.61
N ASP A 733 15.97 -14.92 -16.11
CA ASP A 733 17.25 -15.33 -16.68
C ASP A 733 17.46 -16.85 -16.58
N THR A 734 17.12 -17.45 -15.43
CA THR A 734 17.19 -18.89 -15.19
C THR A 734 16.32 -19.68 -16.17
N VAL A 735 15.07 -19.25 -16.40
CA VAL A 735 14.12 -19.89 -17.31
C VAL A 735 14.67 -19.93 -18.73
N VAL A 736 15.32 -18.87 -19.18
CA VAL A 736 15.90 -18.79 -20.52
C VAL A 736 17.07 -19.75 -20.70
N VAL A 737 17.97 -19.80 -19.71
CA VAL A 737 19.09 -20.74 -19.73
C VAL A 737 18.56 -22.17 -19.72
N TYR A 738 17.52 -22.44 -18.94
CA TYR A 738 16.88 -23.76 -18.87
C TYR A 738 16.15 -24.16 -20.18
N ASP A 739 15.47 -23.21 -20.81
CA ASP A 739 14.83 -23.47 -22.13
C ASP A 739 15.89 -23.86 -23.17
N ARG A 740 17.03 -23.18 -23.15
CA ARG A 740 18.17 -23.52 -24.03
C ARG A 740 18.79 -24.88 -23.69
N MET A 741 18.97 -25.19 -22.42
CA MET A 741 19.45 -26.52 -22.00
C MET A 741 18.50 -27.61 -22.43
N ARG A 742 17.20 -27.40 -22.31
CA ARG A 742 16.16 -28.35 -22.73
C ARG A 742 16.16 -28.55 -24.25
N GLU A 743 16.34 -27.47 -25.04
CA GLU A 743 16.50 -27.55 -26.49
C GLU A 743 17.74 -28.38 -26.85
N ASN A 744 18.89 -28.12 -26.19
CA ASN A 744 20.14 -28.85 -26.43
C ASN A 744 20.07 -30.29 -25.95
N LEU A 745 19.39 -30.63 -24.84
CA LEU A 745 19.15 -31.99 -24.39
C LEU A 745 18.38 -32.84 -25.40
N ARG A 746 17.42 -32.23 -26.10
CA ARG A 746 16.67 -32.89 -27.18
C ARG A 746 17.51 -33.05 -28.44
N ARG A 747 18.37 -32.09 -28.76
CA ARG A 747 19.17 -32.08 -29.98
C ARG A 747 20.43 -32.95 -29.89
N TYR A 748 21.04 -33.05 -28.70
CA TYR A 748 22.30 -33.76 -28.45
C TYR A 748 22.19 -34.70 -27.24
N PRO A 749 21.38 -35.79 -27.36
CA PRO A 749 21.07 -36.65 -26.21
C PRO A 749 22.27 -37.42 -25.67
N GLN A 750 23.33 -37.61 -26.48
CA GLN A 750 24.54 -38.36 -26.11
C GLN A 750 25.64 -37.46 -25.54
N MET A 751 25.47 -36.14 -25.54
CA MET A 751 26.50 -35.20 -25.02
C MET A 751 26.57 -35.28 -23.49
N PRO A 752 27.76 -35.33 -22.89
CA PRO A 752 27.90 -35.29 -21.45
C PRO A 752 27.30 -34.01 -20.86
N LEU A 753 26.50 -34.16 -19.78
CA LEU A 753 25.70 -33.06 -19.23
C LEU A 753 26.52 -31.81 -18.89
N PRO A 754 27.73 -31.86 -18.30
CA PRO A 754 28.52 -30.68 -18.06
C PRO A 754 28.92 -29.91 -19.32
N ILE A 755 29.25 -30.64 -20.41
CA ILE A 755 29.61 -30.02 -21.70
C ILE A 755 28.37 -29.39 -22.35
N LEU A 756 27.23 -30.05 -22.26
CA LEU A 756 25.94 -29.54 -22.77
C LEU A 756 25.53 -28.27 -22.02
N ILE A 757 25.71 -28.22 -20.72
CA ILE A 757 25.42 -27.03 -19.89
C ILE A 757 26.37 -25.89 -20.30
N ASP A 758 27.69 -26.15 -20.43
CA ASP A 758 28.64 -25.12 -20.90
C ASP A 758 28.27 -24.58 -22.27
N ALA A 759 27.92 -25.45 -23.22
CA ALA A 759 27.45 -25.05 -24.53
C ALA A 759 26.17 -24.20 -24.47
N SER A 760 25.21 -24.58 -23.63
CA SER A 760 23.95 -23.86 -23.47
C SER A 760 24.17 -22.46 -22.87
N ILE A 761 25.00 -22.35 -21.84
CA ILE A 761 25.36 -21.06 -21.23
C ILE A 761 26.11 -20.18 -22.22
N ASN A 762 27.11 -20.69 -22.94
CA ASN A 762 27.84 -19.89 -23.93
C ASN A 762 26.92 -19.38 -25.03
N GLN A 763 25.93 -20.18 -25.47
CA GLN A 763 24.95 -19.77 -26.48
C GLN A 763 24.01 -18.66 -26.00
N THR A 764 23.75 -18.57 -24.69
CA THR A 764 22.88 -17.55 -24.08
C THR A 764 23.67 -16.38 -23.47
N LEU A 765 24.99 -16.48 -23.39
CA LEU A 765 25.86 -15.58 -22.65
C LEU A 765 25.77 -14.12 -23.12
N SER A 766 25.84 -13.90 -24.44
CA SER A 766 25.73 -12.54 -25.03
C SER A 766 24.42 -11.87 -24.60
N ARG A 767 23.34 -12.62 -24.59
CA ARG A 767 22.03 -12.16 -24.20
C ARG A 767 21.99 -11.86 -22.70
N THR A 768 22.35 -12.81 -21.83
CA THR A 768 22.30 -12.66 -20.36
C THR A 768 23.11 -11.47 -19.90
N ILE A 769 24.32 -11.27 -20.44
CA ILE A 769 25.14 -10.10 -20.11
C ILE A 769 24.49 -8.79 -20.58
N LEU A 770 23.93 -8.76 -21.77
CA LEU A 770 23.33 -7.54 -22.30
C LEU A 770 22.06 -7.16 -21.57
N THR A 771 21.19 -8.15 -21.25
CA THR A 771 19.96 -7.91 -20.52
C THR A 771 20.23 -7.45 -19.09
N SER A 772 21.17 -8.10 -18.40
CA SER A 772 21.62 -7.66 -17.08
C SER A 772 22.24 -6.25 -17.13
N ALA A 773 23.06 -5.96 -18.12
CA ALA A 773 23.68 -4.65 -18.30
C ALA A 773 22.64 -3.55 -18.54
N THR A 774 21.61 -3.80 -19.39
CA THR A 774 20.54 -2.81 -19.63
C THR A 774 19.75 -2.52 -18.36
N THR A 775 19.40 -3.55 -17.59
CA THR A 775 18.67 -3.39 -16.33
C THR A 775 19.53 -2.72 -15.27
N LEU A 776 20.80 -3.12 -15.11
CA LEU A 776 21.72 -2.49 -14.17
C LEU A 776 21.95 -1.00 -14.51
N VAL A 777 22.08 -0.64 -15.78
CA VAL A 777 22.23 0.76 -16.22
C VAL A 777 20.96 1.57 -15.94
N ALA A 778 19.78 0.98 -16.15
CA ALA A 778 18.51 1.63 -15.83
C ALA A 778 18.37 1.86 -14.32
N LEU A 779 18.67 0.84 -13.52
CA LEU A 779 18.64 0.94 -12.06
C LEU A 779 19.73 1.87 -11.52
N LEU A 780 20.91 1.90 -12.14
CA LEU A 780 21.98 2.82 -11.77
C LEU A 780 21.57 4.29 -12.01
N ALA A 781 20.88 4.56 -13.12
CA ALA A 781 20.30 5.88 -13.37
C ALA A 781 19.28 6.26 -12.27
N LEU A 782 18.44 5.31 -11.86
CA LEU A 782 17.51 5.52 -10.77
C LEU A 782 18.22 5.72 -9.41
N TYR A 783 19.29 5.00 -9.15
CA TYR A 783 20.10 5.15 -7.93
C TYR A 783 20.75 6.53 -7.83
N ILE A 784 21.26 7.06 -8.95
CA ILE A 784 21.96 8.35 -9.00
C ILE A 784 20.99 9.52 -9.00
N PHE A 785 19.90 9.44 -9.78
CA PHE A 785 18.98 10.56 -10.03
C PHE A 785 17.64 10.45 -9.30
N GLY A 786 17.31 9.30 -8.68
CA GLY A 786 16.00 9.02 -8.11
C GLY A 786 15.72 9.66 -6.74
N GLY A 787 16.71 10.32 -6.15
CA GLY A 787 16.59 10.90 -4.80
C GLY A 787 16.83 9.89 -3.67
N GLU A 788 16.88 10.41 -2.46
CA GLU A 788 17.35 9.66 -1.28
C GLU A 788 16.38 8.55 -0.86
N VAL A 789 15.08 8.86 -0.88
CA VAL A 789 14.03 7.95 -0.40
C VAL A 789 14.00 6.62 -1.17
N ILE A 790 14.29 6.64 -2.49
CA ILE A 790 14.27 5.43 -3.32
C ILE A 790 15.65 4.76 -3.43
N ARG A 791 16.70 5.41 -2.94
CA ARG A 791 18.09 4.95 -3.08
C ARG A 791 18.32 3.58 -2.45
N ALA A 792 17.84 3.37 -1.23
CA ALA A 792 17.96 2.08 -0.53
C ALA A 792 17.27 0.94 -1.30
N PHE A 793 16.05 1.15 -1.73
CA PHE A 793 15.28 0.20 -2.54
C PHE A 793 16.01 -0.14 -3.86
N THR A 794 16.51 0.89 -4.55
CA THR A 794 17.21 0.72 -5.82
C THR A 794 18.55 0.01 -5.66
N PHE A 795 19.27 0.28 -4.55
CA PHE A 795 20.52 -0.40 -4.24
C PHE A 795 20.32 -1.90 -4.03
N VAL A 796 19.28 -2.27 -3.32
CA VAL A 796 18.89 -3.69 -3.13
C VAL A 796 18.57 -4.35 -4.48
N LEU A 797 17.85 -3.65 -5.37
CA LEU A 797 17.57 -4.17 -6.72
C LEU A 797 18.83 -4.32 -7.56
N LEU A 798 19.76 -3.35 -7.52
CA LEU A 798 21.04 -3.44 -8.22
C LEU A 798 21.83 -4.67 -7.77
N PHE A 799 21.95 -4.88 -6.46
CA PHE A 799 22.61 -6.05 -5.91
C PHE A 799 21.91 -7.33 -6.33
N GLY A 800 20.59 -7.40 -6.21
CA GLY A 800 19.80 -8.58 -6.55
C GLY A 800 19.87 -8.96 -8.02
N VAL A 801 19.87 -8.00 -8.94
CA VAL A 801 20.05 -8.27 -10.38
C VAL A 801 21.44 -8.84 -10.65
N ALA A 802 22.48 -8.29 -10.01
CA ALA A 802 23.85 -8.80 -10.17
C ALA A 802 23.98 -10.23 -9.62
N VAL A 803 23.44 -10.50 -8.43
CA VAL A 803 23.45 -11.83 -7.81
C VAL A 803 22.61 -12.82 -8.61
N GLY A 804 21.42 -12.42 -9.08
CA GLY A 804 20.53 -13.26 -9.90
C GLY A 804 21.16 -13.68 -11.23
N THR A 805 21.92 -12.77 -11.87
CA THR A 805 22.68 -13.11 -13.06
C THR A 805 23.79 -14.12 -12.77
N PHE A 806 24.47 -13.99 -11.63
CA PHE A 806 25.45 -14.96 -11.19
C PHE A 806 24.82 -16.32 -10.85
N SER A 807 23.71 -16.32 -10.13
CA SER A 807 23.07 -17.54 -9.63
C SER A 807 22.48 -18.40 -10.74
N SER A 808 21.98 -17.78 -11.83
CA SER A 808 21.45 -18.50 -12.99
C SER A 808 22.53 -19.38 -13.65
N ILE A 809 23.78 -18.92 -13.68
CA ILE A 809 24.93 -19.62 -14.29
C ILE A 809 25.58 -20.60 -13.31
N TYR A 810 25.83 -20.17 -12.07
CA TYR A 810 26.71 -20.91 -11.14
C TYR A 810 25.99 -21.66 -10.03
N ILE A 811 24.68 -21.44 -9.85
CA ILE A 811 23.86 -22.18 -8.88
C ILE A 811 22.80 -23.01 -9.58
N ALA A 812 21.93 -22.41 -10.38
CA ALA A 812 20.82 -23.09 -11.02
C ALA A 812 21.29 -24.21 -11.98
N ALA A 813 22.27 -23.93 -12.82
CA ALA A 813 22.77 -24.86 -13.81
C ALA A 813 23.56 -26.07 -13.19
N PRO A 814 24.47 -25.90 -12.23
CA PRO A 814 25.17 -27.03 -11.61
C PRO A 814 24.27 -27.95 -10.79
N VAL A 815 23.19 -27.46 -10.21
CA VAL A 815 22.22 -28.29 -9.46
C VAL A 815 21.64 -29.39 -10.32
N LEU A 816 21.43 -29.16 -11.62
CA LEU A 816 20.95 -30.19 -12.57
C LEU A 816 21.93 -31.37 -12.70
N ILE A 817 23.23 -31.11 -12.54
CA ILE A 817 24.25 -32.17 -12.55
C ILE A 817 24.13 -33.06 -11.29
N LEU A 818 23.83 -32.45 -10.13
CA LEU A 818 23.62 -33.18 -8.88
C LEU A 818 22.42 -34.13 -8.99
N PHE A 819 21.36 -33.71 -9.64
CA PHE A 819 20.15 -34.53 -9.86
C PHE A 819 20.28 -35.52 -11.01
N LYS A 820 21.48 -35.67 -11.64
CA LYS A 820 21.75 -36.61 -12.74
C LYS A 820 20.66 -36.60 -13.81
N LEU A 821 20.35 -35.38 -14.30
CA LEU A 821 19.36 -35.21 -15.35
C LEU A 821 19.72 -36.13 -16.54
N ARG A 822 18.84 -37.08 -16.91
CA ARG A 822 19.13 -38.02 -17.97
C ARG A 822 18.46 -37.58 -19.25
N PRO A 823 19.17 -37.59 -20.41
CA PRO A 823 18.62 -37.24 -21.69
C PRO A 823 17.53 -38.23 -22.18
N ASP A 824 17.53 -39.47 -21.69
CA ASP A 824 16.64 -40.56 -22.15
C ASP A 824 15.16 -40.27 -21.93
N LYS A 825 14.81 -39.45 -20.94
CA LYS A 825 13.42 -39.02 -20.68
C LYS A 825 12.82 -38.09 -21.75
N PHE A 826 13.65 -37.49 -22.59
CA PHE A 826 13.23 -36.56 -23.65
C PHE A 826 12.93 -37.24 -25.00
N GLN A 827 13.09 -38.57 -25.10
CA GLN A 827 12.85 -39.34 -26.34
C GLN A 827 11.42 -39.82 -26.51
N THR A 828 10.53 -39.72 -25.51
CA THR A 828 9.16 -40.24 -25.58
C THR A 828 8.21 -39.26 -26.28
N GLY A 829 8.43 -39.00 -27.58
CA GLY A 829 7.52 -38.18 -28.39
C GLY A 829 7.64 -38.34 -29.90
N SER A 830 8.56 -39.15 -30.37
CA SER A 830 8.82 -39.25 -31.83
C SER A 830 9.18 -40.65 -32.31
N GLN A 831 8.42 -41.69 -31.90
CA GLN A 831 8.42 -42.97 -32.58
C GLN A 831 6.99 -43.37 -32.95
N SER A 832 6.52 -42.79 -34.04
CA SER A 832 5.49 -43.44 -34.88
C SER A 832 5.81 -43.18 -36.34
N ASN A 833 6.28 -44.26 -37.02
CA ASN A 833 6.24 -44.51 -38.46
C ASN A 833 7.05 -43.58 -39.40
N GLY A 834 8.27 -43.99 -39.69
CA GLY A 834 8.97 -43.71 -40.96
C GLY A 834 9.93 -44.85 -41.29
N PRO A 835 10.03 -45.33 -42.53
CA PRO A 835 10.76 -46.55 -42.91
C PRO A 835 12.29 -46.32 -42.82
N ALA A 836 12.99 -47.42 -42.52
CA ALA A 836 14.44 -47.51 -42.50
C ALA A 836 15.08 -46.99 -43.82
N ALA A 837 15.94 -46.01 -43.72
CA ALA A 837 16.85 -45.58 -44.78
C ALA A 837 18.29 -45.69 -44.29
N GLY A 838 19.08 -46.33 -45.10
CA GLY A 838 20.38 -46.86 -44.85
C GLY A 838 21.50 -45.84 -44.59
N ASP A 839 22.62 -46.40 -44.22
CA ASP A 839 23.96 -45.86 -44.04
C ASP A 839 24.29 -44.56 -44.73
N ILE A 840 24.60 -43.50 -43.95
CA ILE A 840 25.46 -42.44 -44.42
C ILE A 840 26.57 -42.20 -43.38
N GLN A 841 27.75 -42.34 -43.86
CA GLN A 841 29.07 -42.25 -43.22
C GLN A 841 29.31 -41.04 -42.36
N SER A 842 30.09 -41.32 -41.32
CA SER A 842 30.82 -40.39 -40.45
C SER A 842 31.38 -39.12 -41.09
N GLY A 843 30.79 -37.96 -40.79
CA GLY A 843 31.40 -36.66 -40.92
C GLY A 843 31.74 -36.08 -39.53
N LYS A 844 33.01 -35.90 -39.26
CA LYS A 844 33.53 -35.21 -38.05
C LYS A 844 32.92 -33.83 -37.95
N PRO A 845 32.43 -33.41 -36.79
CA PRO A 845 32.01 -32.01 -36.60
C PRO A 845 33.26 -31.10 -36.49
N ALA A 846 33.26 -30.02 -37.27
CA ALA A 846 34.16 -28.90 -37.04
C ALA A 846 33.75 -28.21 -35.73
N VAL A 847 34.75 -28.01 -34.85
CA VAL A 847 34.68 -27.32 -33.57
C VAL A 847 34.42 -25.83 -33.72
#